data_a20a1c2fcafbfc5a800d344f02196a94
#
_entry.id   a20a1c2fcafbfc5a800d344f02196a94
#
_cell.length_a   1.000
_cell.length_b   1.000
_cell.length_c   1.000
_cell.angle_alpha   90.00
_cell.angle_beta   90.00
_cell.angle_gamma   90.00
#
_symmetry.space_group_name_H-M   'P 1'
#
loop_
_entity.id
_entity.type
_entity.pdbx_description
1 polymer ?
#
loop_
_entity_poly.entity_id
_entity_poly.type
_entity_poly.pdbx_seq_one_letter_code
_entity_poly.pdbx_strand_id
1 'polypeptide(L)'
;MFNRETQKNWMKSQVAHSLRGRLRLRVEGLNFLNDEKEEIAQMLANLPGVQCVQVTPITCGILLRFDPTATDTSILCEGVDVTMARYAMNAYRNRQAGSKPEEPEVSMTTKQLTKRLALNAGAVVLGHTILPGSLLGGAMASFTSLEALTSLGLTMPMARSAAAGLRRDMRPNADFLTVTSIVASLLLGTPHSALMILALSDLAELMTSYTIERTRSSIKQMLSVEDGEVWKVLSDGRLEKTPIGKLEAGDTIEVHTGEKIAVDGTVVSGSAVVDQSAITGEFVPAEKRKGAEVFAGTVVKNGNMQIQAQRVGDQTVVSRIVGMVEQSELKKAPIQRYADKFSNYLVPLNFLLCAAVWLVTRNPQKALKMLVIDYSCGIKLSTATAFSAAINTAVKRGVLIKGGAYIEQMSSANTVLLDKTGTITEGRPRVTGMTMLTDTMDEAEVLSLAMAAEETSTHPLASAILTYGRAHGAKIPTHGEIVTEVSRGSRTEVGGKCIRVGNLKYMKENGVRADGAIPDANGAIPNYVGVGDKIVAVLYAMDNPRANVRRAINALRYDGVGDIELLTGDMAAQAQAVAEMVGVDGYQAQLLPEQKAEAVLKLQTQGNGVVMVGDGINDAPALAYADVGISLGSKSTDIAMETSDVVINRDDPMMIPELRRLAR
;
A
#
# COMPACT_ATOMS: atom_id res chain seq x y z
N MET A 1 -7.94 29.31 -0.09
CA MET A 1 -6.54 28.97 0.28
C MET A 1 -6.61 28.22 1.61
N PHE A 2 -6.81 26.92 1.60
CA PHE A 2 -6.83 26.09 2.80
C PHE A 2 -5.40 25.61 3.08
N ASN A 3 -4.97 25.84 4.30
CA ASN A 3 -3.60 25.59 4.76
C ASN A 3 -3.26 24.08 4.67
N ARG A 4 -2.55 23.67 3.62
CA ARG A 4 -2.09 22.31 3.34
C ARG A 4 -0.95 21.88 4.32
N GLU A 5 -0.47 22.78 5.16
CA GLU A 5 0.74 22.58 5.96
C GLU A 5 0.54 21.82 7.28
N THR A 6 -0.69 21.69 7.80
CA THR A 6 -0.89 21.23 9.16
C THR A 6 -0.85 19.71 9.39
N GLN A 7 -0.85 18.88 8.34
CA GLN A 7 -0.78 17.41 8.51
C GLN A 7 0.58 16.77 8.21
N LYS A 8 1.49 17.49 7.56
CA LYS A 8 2.73 16.92 7.03
C LYS A 8 3.99 17.09 7.90
N ASN A 9 3.95 17.89 8.96
CA ASN A 9 5.15 18.27 9.74
C ASN A 9 5.06 17.97 11.23
N TRP A 10 4.43 16.88 11.64
CA TRP A 10 4.24 16.57 13.06
C TRP A 10 5.54 16.30 13.84
N MET A 11 6.63 15.91 13.17
CA MET A 11 7.97 15.77 13.76
C MET A 11 8.87 16.99 13.58
N LYS A 12 8.47 17.97 12.77
CA LYS A 12 9.24 19.19 12.55
C LYS A 12 8.98 20.22 13.66
N SER A 13 10.04 20.90 14.07
CA SER A 13 9.93 21.95 15.06
C SER A 13 9.28 23.20 14.50
N GLN A 14 8.35 23.77 15.26
CA GLN A 14 7.71 25.06 14.99
C GLN A 14 8.10 26.03 16.09
N VAL A 15 8.57 27.22 15.72
CA VAL A 15 8.92 28.25 16.70
C VAL A 15 7.64 28.77 17.34
N ALA A 16 7.40 28.40 18.59
CA ALA A 16 6.28 28.91 19.37
C ALA A 16 6.58 30.28 19.98
N HIS A 17 7.82 30.52 20.41
CA HIS A 17 8.26 31.79 20.97
C HIS A 17 9.78 31.87 20.94
N SER A 18 10.35 33.02 20.53
CA SER A 18 11.78 33.27 20.49
C SER A 18 12.11 34.60 21.20
N LEU A 19 13.06 34.56 22.12
CA LEU A 19 13.67 35.71 22.77
C LEU A 19 15.21 35.55 22.76
N ARG A 20 15.96 36.61 22.97
CA ARG A 20 17.40 36.55 23.01
C ARG A 20 17.89 35.59 24.11
N GLY A 21 18.51 34.47 23.71
CA GLY A 21 18.96 33.40 24.60
C GLY A 21 17.91 32.42 25.07
N ARG A 22 16.66 32.48 24.55
CA ARG A 22 15.59 31.57 24.89
C ARG A 22 14.71 31.24 23.69
N LEU A 23 14.63 29.97 23.34
CA LEU A 23 13.83 29.45 22.22
C LEU A 23 12.82 28.43 22.73
N ARG A 24 11.54 28.63 22.42
CA ARG A 24 10.51 27.64 22.67
C ARG A 24 9.99 27.10 21.34
N LEU A 25 10.13 25.79 21.17
CA LEU A 25 9.67 25.06 20.00
C LEU A 25 8.49 24.17 20.36
N ARG A 26 7.65 23.92 19.38
CA ARG A 26 6.57 22.93 19.44
C ARG A 26 6.83 21.86 18.40
N VAL A 27 6.79 20.59 18.83
CA VAL A 27 6.95 19.41 17.97
C VAL A 27 5.81 18.43 18.31
N GLU A 28 4.83 18.29 17.44
CA GLU A 28 3.63 17.48 17.73
C GLU A 28 3.94 16.01 18.00
N GLY A 29 4.95 15.44 17.32
CA GLY A 29 5.39 14.07 17.50
C GLY A 29 5.97 13.77 18.89
N LEU A 30 6.36 14.78 19.63
CA LEU A 30 6.94 14.63 20.96
C LEU A 30 5.95 14.00 21.97
N ASN A 31 4.63 14.18 21.75
CA ASN A 31 3.59 13.57 22.60
C ASN A 31 3.62 12.04 22.60
N PHE A 32 4.24 11.42 21.61
CA PHE A 32 4.38 9.97 21.49
C PHE A 32 5.76 9.46 21.98
N LEU A 33 6.60 10.32 22.56
CA LEU A 33 7.97 10.06 22.99
C LEU A 33 8.16 10.35 24.50
N ASN A 34 7.22 9.89 25.33
CA ASN A 34 7.29 10.11 26.77
C ASN A 34 8.47 9.39 27.42
N ASP A 35 8.78 8.20 26.97
CA ASP A 35 9.84 7.36 27.54
C ASP A 35 11.24 7.83 27.11
N GLU A 36 11.35 8.48 25.96
CA GLU A 36 12.60 8.98 25.39
C GLU A 36 12.92 10.44 25.76
N LYS A 37 12.09 11.10 26.58
CA LYS A 37 12.19 12.53 26.89
C LYS A 37 13.57 12.93 27.47
N GLU A 38 14.16 12.07 28.32
CA GLU A 38 15.43 12.34 28.97
C GLU A 38 16.60 12.21 28.01
N GLU A 39 16.55 11.21 27.13
CA GLU A 39 17.53 10.98 26.09
C GLU A 39 17.51 12.10 25.04
N ILE A 40 16.31 12.53 24.61
CA ILE A 40 16.11 13.68 23.73
C ILE A 40 16.70 14.95 24.37
N ALA A 41 16.42 15.17 25.67
CA ALA A 41 16.94 16.35 26.38
C ALA A 41 18.47 16.32 26.45
N GLN A 42 19.11 15.17 26.68
CA GLN A 42 20.56 15.04 26.69
C GLN A 42 21.18 15.31 25.30
N MET A 43 20.57 14.78 24.24
CA MET A 43 21.05 15.06 22.89
C MET A 43 20.97 16.52 22.52
N LEU A 44 19.87 17.19 22.86
CA LEU A 44 19.68 18.62 22.60
C LEU A 44 20.59 19.49 23.47
N ALA A 45 20.97 19.04 24.67
CA ALA A 45 21.92 19.73 25.52
C ALA A 45 23.36 19.75 24.95
N ASN A 46 23.68 18.79 24.07
CA ASN A 46 24.98 18.74 23.38
C ASN A 46 25.06 19.65 22.14
N LEU A 47 23.98 20.34 21.77
CA LEU A 47 24.01 21.30 20.67
C LEU A 47 24.88 22.53 21.05
N PRO A 48 25.59 23.12 20.07
CA PRO A 48 26.47 24.26 20.33
C PRO A 48 25.73 25.43 20.99
N GLY A 49 26.29 25.95 22.09
CA GLY A 49 25.74 27.10 22.79
C GLY A 49 24.52 26.86 23.66
N VAL A 50 23.98 25.65 23.74
CA VAL A 50 22.84 25.30 24.59
C VAL A 50 23.30 25.19 26.05
N GLN A 51 22.58 25.90 26.95
CA GLN A 51 22.87 25.93 28.38
C GLN A 51 21.86 25.08 29.18
N CYS A 52 20.60 25.02 28.75
CA CYS A 52 19.57 24.29 29.44
C CYS A 52 18.48 23.84 28.45
N VAL A 53 18.02 22.60 28.61
CA VAL A 53 16.96 22.00 27.79
C VAL A 53 15.85 21.51 28.71
N GLN A 54 14.61 21.81 28.36
CA GLN A 54 13.44 21.23 29.00
C GLN A 54 12.51 20.66 27.92
N VAL A 55 12.32 19.36 27.96
CA VAL A 55 11.45 18.62 27.04
C VAL A 55 10.16 18.27 27.79
N THR A 56 9.00 18.64 27.22
CA THR A 56 7.68 18.43 27.84
C THR A 56 6.76 17.76 26.81
N PRO A 57 6.75 16.42 26.74
CA PRO A 57 5.99 15.67 25.73
C PRO A 57 4.48 15.99 25.75
N ILE A 58 3.85 16.08 26.91
CA ILE A 58 2.40 16.35 27.07
C ILE A 58 1.97 17.64 26.35
N THR A 59 2.81 18.67 26.35
CA THR A 59 2.50 19.95 25.69
C THR A 59 3.18 20.07 24.32
N CYS A 60 3.83 19.01 23.84
CA CYS A 60 4.61 18.99 22.62
C CYS A 60 5.69 20.08 22.60
N GLY A 61 6.24 20.48 23.76
CA GLY A 61 7.09 21.65 23.92
C GLY A 61 8.54 21.29 24.20
N ILE A 62 9.46 21.99 23.54
CA ILE A 62 10.90 21.99 23.82
C ILE A 62 11.30 23.42 24.14
N LEU A 63 11.90 23.64 25.31
CA LEU A 63 12.44 24.93 25.72
C LEU A 63 13.95 24.83 25.77
N LEU A 64 14.61 25.66 24.98
CA LEU A 64 16.07 25.80 24.93
C LEU A 64 16.48 27.16 25.51
N ARG A 65 17.45 27.16 26.41
CA ARG A 65 18.20 28.35 26.82
C ARG A 65 19.61 28.23 26.24
N PHE A 66 20.07 29.24 25.54
CA PHE A 66 21.29 29.20 24.79
C PHE A 66 22.06 30.54 24.84
N ASP A 67 23.33 30.48 24.55
CA ASP A 67 24.14 31.69 24.43
C ASP A 67 23.98 32.29 23.01
N PRO A 68 23.36 33.48 22.88
CA PRO A 68 23.09 34.09 21.58
C PRO A 68 24.35 34.59 20.85
N THR A 69 25.54 34.52 21.51
CA THR A 69 26.81 34.80 20.87
C THR A 69 27.48 33.56 20.29
N ALA A 70 27.09 32.39 20.75
CA ALA A 70 27.65 31.10 20.35
C ALA A 70 26.83 30.38 19.26
N THR A 71 25.52 30.64 19.16
CA THR A 71 24.65 29.96 18.21
C THR A 71 23.44 30.79 17.82
N ASP A 72 22.86 30.51 16.66
CA ASP A 72 21.62 31.14 16.15
C ASP A 72 20.42 30.24 16.29
N THR A 73 19.22 30.85 16.31
CA THR A 73 17.93 30.13 16.39
C THR A 73 17.70 29.19 15.22
N SER A 74 18.18 29.49 14.02
CA SER A 74 18.09 28.62 12.85
C SER A 74 18.85 27.30 13.03
N ILE A 75 20.09 27.39 13.57
CA ILE A 75 20.94 26.23 13.85
C ILE A 75 20.29 25.33 14.92
N LEU A 76 19.70 25.95 15.95
CA LEU A 76 19.00 25.20 16.98
C LEU A 76 17.74 24.51 16.48
N CYS A 77 16.97 25.15 15.60
CA CYS A 77 15.81 24.52 14.98
C CYS A 77 16.22 23.31 14.12
N GLU A 78 17.28 23.47 13.31
CA GLU A 78 17.81 22.37 12.51
C GLU A 78 18.35 21.22 13.39
N GLY A 79 19.06 21.54 14.47
CA GLY A 79 19.53 20.54 15.44
C GLY A 79 18.40 19.79 16.13
N VAL A 80 17.29 20.47 16.47
CA VAL A 80 16.09 19.84 17.00
C VAL A 80 15.43 18.95 15.95
N ASP A 81 15.30 19.42 14.70
CA ASP A 81 14.71 18.64 13.62
C ASP A 81 15.51 17.37 13.33
N VAL A 82 16.84 17.43 13.31
CA VAL A 82 17.73 16.27 13.16
C VAL A 82 17.56 15.29 14.35
N THR A 83 17.50 15.82 15.56
CA THR A 83 17.29 14.98 16.77
C THR A 83 15.93 14.29 16.70
N MET A 84 14.86 15.03 16.41
CA MET A 84 13.51 14.49 16.33
C MET A 84 13.35 13.47 15.19
N ALA A 85 14.05 13.63 14.06
CA ALA A 85 14.08 12.66 12.97
C ALA A 85 14.62 11.30 13.43
N ARG A 86 15.59 11.25 14.34
CA ARG A 86 16.14 10.00 14.89
C ARG A 86 15.09 9.20 15.69
N TYR A 87 14.16 9.90 16.37
CA TYR A 87 13.10 9.27 17.16
C TYR A 87 11.78 9.13 16.39
N ALA A 88 11.74 9.52 15.12
CA ALA A 88 10.51 9.49 14.31
C ALA A 88 9.91 8.08 14.24
N MET A 89 10.74 7.04 14.18
CA MET A 89 10.32 5.65 14.17
C MET A 89 9.60 5.22 15.45
N ASN A 90 10.13 5.60 16.62
CA ASN A 90 9.52 5.32 17.91
C ASN A 90 8.21 6.08 18.07
N ALA A 91 8.21 7.37 17.72
CA ALA A 91 7.01 8.21 17.74
C ALA A 91 5.89 7.67 16.83
N TYR A 92 6.25 7.19 15.63
CA TYR A 92 5.28 6.59 14.71
C TYR A 92 4.70 5.28 15.27
N ARG A 93 5.55 4.40 15.81
CA ARG A 93 5.12 3.14 16.45
C ARG A 93 4.19 3.42 17.63
N ASN A 94 4.54 4.36 18.50
CA ASN A 94 3.76 4.75 19.67
C ASN A 94 2.44 5.43 19.26
N ARG A 95 2.45 6.22 18.20
CA ARG A 95 1.24 6.82 17.62
C ARG A 95 0.27 5.76 17.08
N GLN A 96 0.77 4.74 16.40
CA GLN A 96 -0.07 3.63 15.94
C GLN A 96 -0.62 2.79 17.10
N ALA A 97 0.20 2.53 18.13
CA ALA A 97 -0.23 1.79 19.32
C ALA A 97 -1.25 2.59 20.17
N GLY A 98 -1.17 3.92 20.15
CA GLY A 98 -2.09 4.81 20.87
C GLY A 98 -3.34 5.23 20.07
N SER A 99 -3.37 5.04 18.77
CA SER A 99 -4.57 5.23 17.95
C SER A 99 -5.52 4.08 18.24
N LYS A 100 -6.54 4.33 19.08
CA LYS A 100 -7.70 3.44 19.13
C LYS A 100 -8.21 3.30 17.70
N PRO A 101 -8.45 2.06 17.21
CA PRO A 101 -9.15 1.89 15.94
C PRO A 101 -10.44 2.72 16.02
N GLU A 102 -10.67 3.60 15.06
CA GLU A 102 -11.99 4.23 14.93
C GLU A 102 -12.96 3.06 14.85
N GLU A 103 -13.85 2.97 15.87
CA GLU A 103 -14.94 1.99 15.82
C GLU A 103 -15.65 2.20 14.49
N PRO A 104 -15.84 1.16 13.68
CA PRO A 104 -16.51 1.29 12.39
C PRO A 104 -17.87 1.92 12.67
N GLU A 105 -18.16 3.08 12.07
CA GLU A 105 -19.51 3.61 12.05
C GLU A 105 -20.39 2.47 11.55
N VAL A 106 -21.32 2.01 12.37
CA VAL A 106 -22.25 0.94 12.03
C VAL A 106 -23.17 1.47 10.94
N SER A 107 -22.69 1.42 9.70
CA SER A 107 -23.49 1.73 8.52
C SER A 107 -24.54 0.64 8.37
N MET A 108 -25.79 1.04 8.15
CA MET A 108 -26.87 0.09 7.92
C MET A 108 -26.63 -0.64 6.59
N THR A 109 -26.89 -1.93 6.58
CA THR A 109 -26.78 -2.74 5.35
C THR A 109 -27.85 -2.32 4.34
N THR A 110 -27.55 -2.46 3.04
CA THR A 110 -28.50 -2.20 1.94
C THR A 110 -29.86 -2.84 2.17
N LYS A 111 -29.90 -4.08 2.69
CA LYS A 111 -31.18 -4.78 3.05
C LYS A 111 -31.94 -4.08 4.17
N GLN A 112 -31.26 -3.54 5.18
CA GLN A 112 -31.90 -2.83 6.28
C GLN A 112 -32.49 -1.49 5.82
N LEU A 113 -31.72 -0.74 5.01
CA LEU A 113 -32.16 0.52 4.42
C LEU A 113 -33.35 0.34 3.48
N THR A 114 -33.33 -0.71 2.62
CA THR A 114 -34.46 -1.04 1.75
C THR A 114 -35.71 -1.38 2.55
N LYS A 115 -35.61 -2.15 3.67
CA LYS A 115 -36.73 -2.43 4.55
C LYS A 115 -37.28 -1.16 5.23
N ARG A 116 -36.41 -0.27 5.66
CA ARG A 116 -36.80 1.03 6.26
C ARG A 116 -37.56 1.89 5.25
N LEU A 117 -37.03 1.99 4.03
CA LEU A 117 -37.66 2.75 2.95
C LEU A 117 -39.03 2.16 2.57
N ALA A 118 -39.15 0.83 2.50
CA ALA A 118 -40.43 0.16 2.25
C ALA A 118 -41.43 0.39 3.39
N LEU A 119 -41.00 0.36 4.66
CA LEU A 119 -41.83 0.68 5.81
C LEU A 119 -42.28 2.16 5.78
N ASN A 120 -41.39 3.06 5.44
CA ASN A 120 -41.70 4.49 5.31
C ASN A 120 -42.73 4.72 4.19
N ALA A 121 -42.51 4.16 2.99
CA ALA A 121 -43.44 4.25 1.88
C ALA A 121 -44.83 3.61 2.22
N GLY A 122 -44.81 2.47 2.90
CA GLY A 122 -46.02 1.82 3.40
C GLY A 122 -46.80 2.70 4.37
N ALA A 123 -46.12 3.36 5.30
CA ALA A 123 -46.74 4.28 6.27
C ALA A 123 -47.36 5.49 5.58
N VAL A 124 -46.73 6.05 4.55
CA VAL A 124 -47.25 7.16 3.74
C VAL A 124 -48.56 6.71 3.02
N VAL A 125 -48.54 5.56 2.36
CA VAL A 125 -49.68 5.05 1.61
C VAL A 125 -50.84 4.71 2.56
N LEU A 126 -50.59 3.94 3.63
CA LEU A 126 -51.59 3.54 4.62
C LEU A 126 -52.16 4.75 5.39
N GLY A 127 -51.32 5.70 5.78
CA GLY A 127 -51.72 6.92 6.49
C GLY A 127 -52.61 7.80 5.63
N HIS A 128 -52.33 7.87 4.31
CA HIS A 128 -53.13 8.70 3.40
C HIS A 128 -54.40 8.05 2.93
N THR A 129 -54.42 6.72 2.73
CA THR A 129 -55.55 6.03 2.07
C THR A 129 -56.50 5.28 3.01
N ILE A 130 -55.95 4.66 4.08
CA ILE A 130 -56.75 3.70 4.89
C ILE A 130 -57.03 4.29 6.29
N LEU A 131 -56.09 5.04 6.89
CA LEU A 131 -56.22 5.61 8.23
C LEU A 131 -55.93 7.12 8.19
N PRO A 132 -56.71 7.91 7.48
CA PRO A 132 -56.55 9.36 7.42
C PRO A 132 -57.05 9.99 8.73
N GLY A 133 -56.30 9.79 9.80
CA GLY A 133 -56.68 10.35 11.13
C GLY A 133 -55.71 10.01 12.24
N SER A 134 -55.80 10.74 13.32
CA SER A 134 -55.00 10.49 14.51
C SER A 134 -55.77 9.56 15.48
N LEU A 135 -55.02 8.69 16.17
CA LEU A 135 -55.57 7.81 17.22
C LEU A 135 -56.16 8.57 18.38
N LEU A 136 -55.75 9.80 18.63
CA LEU A 136 -56.18 10.70 19.70
C LEU A 136 -56.50 12.07 19.10
N GLY A 137 -57.62 12.67 19.57
CA GLY A 137 -57.99 14.03 19.15
C GLY A 137 -57.25 15.14 19.86
N GLY A 138 -57.39 16.40 19.38
CA GLY A 138 -56.82 17.60 20.03
C GLY A 138 -55.33 17.84 19.69
N ALA A 139 -54.64 18.49 20.59
CA ALA A 139 -53.24 18.90 20.41
C ALA A 139 -52.26 17.76 20.21
N MET A 140 -52.65 16.52 20.59
CA MET A 140 -51.83 15.30 20.41
C MET A 140 -52.09 14.58 19.09
N ALA A 141 -53.01 15.04 18.26
CA ALA A 141 -53.39 14.42 17.01
C ALA A 141 -52.22 14.20 16.04
N SER A 142 -51.33 15.19 15.97
CA SER A 142 -50.17 15.16 15.10
C SER A 142 -49.13 14.11 15.49
N PHE A 143 -49.05 13.75 16.78
CA PHE A 143 -48.09 12.77 17.29
C PHE A 143 -48.64 11.35 17.30
N THR A 144 -49.93 11.15 17.22
CA THR A 144 -50.61 9.85 17.29
C THR A 144 -51.05 9.32 15.92
N SER A 145 -50.74 10.02 14.84
CA SER A 145 -50.92 9.52 13.49
C SER A 145 -49.97 8.36 13.19
N LEU A 146 -50.37 7.45 12.32
CA LEU A 146 -49.50 6.34 11.88
C LEU A 146 -48.18 6.86 11.30
N GLU A 147 -48.23 7.94 10.56
CA GLU A 147 -47.07 8.59 9.97
C GLU A 147 -46.11 9.11 11.04
N ALA A 148 -46.63 9.74 12.11
CA ALA A 148 -45.80 10.25 13.19
C ALA A 148 -45.14 9.15 14.02
N LEU A 149 -45.88 8.11 14.36
CA LEU A 149 -45.36 6.96 15.10
C LEU A 149 -44.29 6.22 14.33
N THR A 150 -44.52 6.05 13.03
CA THR A 150 -43.53 5.40 12.13
C THR A 150 -42.28 6.27 11.99
N SER A 151 -42.42 7.58 11.81
CA SER A 151 -41.27 8.49 11.72
C SER A 151 -40.43 8.49 12.97
N LEU A 152 -41.06 8.53 14.16
CA LEU A 152 -40.35 8.45 15.45
C LEU A 152 -39.64 7.13 15.66
N GLY A 153 -40.30 6.01 15.34
CA GLY A 153 -39.70 4.68 15.44
C GLY A 153 -38.46 4.52 14.54
N LEU A 154 -38.58 4.95 13.28
CA LEU A 154 -37.50 4.85 12.30
C LEU A 154 -36.37 5.87 12.57
N THR A 155 -36.64 6.97 13.26
CA THR A 155 -35.63 7.99 13.62
C THR A 155 -34.79 7.60 14.83
N MET A 156 -35.21 6.62 15.64
CA MET A 156 -34.53 6.26 16.90
C MET A 156 -33.03 5.92 16.75
N PRO A 157 -32.56 5.15 15.73
CA PRO A 157 -31.13 4.91 15.55
C PRO A 157 -30.36 6.20 15.29
N MET A 158 -30.88 7.10 14.45
CA MET A 158 -30.25 8.39 14.14
C MET A 158 -30.25 9.31 15.40
N ALA A 159 -31.27 9.27 16.22
CA ALA A 159 -31.31 10.01 17.48
C ALA A 159 -30.24 9.53 18.45
N ARG A 160 -29.95 8.23 18.50
CA ARG A 160 -28.83 7.70 19.30
C ARG A 160 -27.49 8.15 18.78
N SER A 161 -27.26 8.10 17.48
CA SER A 161 -26.05 8.60 16.81
C SER A 161 -25.87 10.10 17.06
N ALA A 162 -26.92 10.90 16.88
CA ALA A 162 -26.92 12.33 17.14
C ALA A 162 -26.53 12.66 18.60
N ALA A 163 -27.11 11.93 19.57
CA ALA A 163 -26.82 12.10 20.99
C ALA A 163 -25.38 11.67 21.34
N ALA A 164 -24.90 10.58 20.76
CA ALA A 164 -23.53 10.12 20.95
C ALA A 164 -22.51 11.13 20.38
N GLY A 165 -22.75 11.64 19.17
CA GLY A 165 -21.92 12.66 18.52
C GLY A 165 -21.88 13.96 19.34
N LEU A 166 -23.03 14.43 19.80
CA LEU A 166 -23.11 15.63 20.64
C LEU A 166 -22.34 15.46 21.96
N ARG A 167 -22.42 14.29 22.60
CA ARG A 167 -21.69 14.00 23.85
C ARG A 167 -20.18 13.92 23.65
N ARG A 168 -19.74 13.35 22.50
CA ARG A 168 -18.31 13.14 22.21
C ARG A 168 -17.61 14.43 21.79
N ASP A 169 -18.20 15.16 20.86
CA ASP A 169 -17.54 16.28 20.18
C ASP A 169 -18.10 17.66 20.58
N MET A 170 -19.15 17.71 21.43
CA MET A 170 -19.88 18.91 21.81
C MET A 170 -20.36 19.76 20.61
N ARG A 171 -20.55 19.10 19.45
CA ARG A 171 -21.00 19.74 18.23
C ARG A 171 -22.14 18.94 17.58
N PRO A 172 -23.16 19.61 17.03
CA PRO A 172 -24.23 18.95 16.31
C PRO A 172 -23.69 18.39 14.98
N ASN A 173 -23.99 17.12 14.70
CA ASN A 173 -23.70 16.45 13.44
C ASN A 173 -24.91 16.46 12.48
N ALA A 174 -24.76 15.88 11.26
CA ALA A 174 -25.82 15.79 10.27
C ALA A 174 -27.06 15.03 10.81
N ASP A 175 -26.85 13.96 11.58
CA ASP A 175 -27.96 13.21 12.20
C ASP A 175 -28.75 14.09 13.16
N PHE A 176 -28.08 14.95 13.93
CA PHE A 176 -28.73 15.91 14.81
C PHE A 176 -29.61 16.90 14.01
N LEU A 177 -29.15 17.38 12.86
CA LEU A 177 -29.92 18.24 11.97
C LEU A 177 -31.19 17.52 11.47
N THR A 178 -31.03 16.28 10.99
CA THR A 178 -32.14 15.45 10.48
C THR A 178 -33.16 15.15 11.57
N VAL A 179 -32.71 14.69 12.74
CA VAL A 179 -33.61 14.43 13.89
C VAL A 179 -34.36 15.68 14.31
N THR A 180 -33.67 16.82 14.40
CA THR A 180 -34.30 18.12 14.76
C THR A 180 -35.35 18.51 13.72
N SER A 181 -35.07 18.30 12.43
CA SER A 181 -35.99 18.59 11.34
C SER A 181 -37.24 17.73 11.40
N ILE A 182 -37.11 16.45 11.74
CA ILE A 182 -38.22 15.50 11.91
C ILE A 182 -39.07 15.92 13.11
N VAL A 183 -38.43 16.17 14.28
CA VAL A 183 -39.13 16.60 15.47
C VAL A 183 -39.87 17.93 15.25
N ALA A 184 -39.22 18.90 14.60
CA ALA A 184 -39.86 20.18 14.27
C ALA A 184 -41.03 20.00 13.30
N SER A 185 -40.98 19.12 12.34
CA SER A 185 -42.08 18.78 11.42
C SER A 185 -43.27 18.20 12.19
N LEU A 186 -43.02 17.31 13.16
CA LEU A 186 -44.06 16.75 14.03
C LEU A 186 -44.73 17.83 14.93
N LEU A 187 -43.93 18.71 15.51
CA LEU A 187 -44.41 19.82 16.34
C LEU A 187 -45.26 20.81 15.53
N LEU A 188 -44.94 21.02 14.26
CA LEU A 188 -45.71 21.86 13.33
C LEU A 188 -46.94 21.17 12.76
N GLY A 189 -47.23 19.93 13.14
CA GLY A 189 -48.40 19.20 12.70
C GLY A 189 -48.27 18.67 11.25
N THR A 190 -47.05 18.47 10.76
CA THR A 190 -46.79 18.00 9.39
C THR A 190 -46.06 16.64 9.39
N PRO A 191 -46.70 15.54 9.88
CA PRO A 191 -46.04 14.21 9.98
C PRO A 191 -45.63 13.66 8.62
N HIS A 192 -46.36 13.98 7.55
CA HIS A 192 -46.01 13.63 6.20
C HIS A 192 -44.62 14.21 5.79
N SER A 193 -44.35 15.48 6.15
CA SER A 193 -43.04 16.10 5.92
C SER A 193 -41.92 15.39 6.67
N ALA A 194 -42.19 14.92 7.89
CA ALA A 194 -41.21 14.17 8.68
C ALA A 194 -40.82 12.83 7.98
N LEU A 195 -41.81 12.09 7.46
CA LEU A 195 -41.56 10.87 6.69
C LEU A 195 -40.79 11.15 5.37
N MET A 196 -41.11 12.24 4.68
CA MET A 196 -40.42 12.63 3.44
C MET A 196 -38.95 12.99 3.72
N ILE A 197 -38.66 13.70 4.80
CA ILE A 197 -37.27 14.00 5.22
C ILE A 197 -36.50 12.70 5.47
N LEU A 198 -37.11 11.79 6.23
CA LEU A 198 -36.52 10.50 6.55
C LEU A 198 -36.32 9.63 5.31
N ALA A 199 -37.31 9.59 4.38
CA ALA A 199 -37.20 8.87 3.13
C ALA A 199 -36.05 9.37 2.25
N LEU A 200 -35.88 10.70 2.17
CA LEU A 200 -34.80 11.31 1.39
C LEU A 200 -33.42 11.00 2.00
N SER A 201 -33.32 11.03 3.34
CA SER A 201 -32.10 10.67 4.06
C SER A 201 -31.75 9.17 3.86
N ASP A 202 -32.73 8.28 4.08
CA ASP A 202 -32.55 6.84 3.89
C ASP A 202 -32.24 6.48 2.42
N LEU A 203 -32.79 7.22 1.45
CA LEU A 203 -32.51 7.03 0.02
C LEU A 203 -31.06 7.42 -0.30
N ALA A 204 -30.57 8.55 0.21
CA ALA A 204 -29.19 8.98 0.01
C ALA A 204 -28.20 7.96 0.60
N GLU A 205 -28.47 7.47 1.80
CA GLU A 205 -27.66 6.43 2.45
C GLU A 205 -27.72 5.09 1.69
N LEU A 206 -28.91 4.70 1.18
CA LEU A 206 -29.11 3.52 0.34
C LEU A 206 -28.28 3.61 -0.94
N MET A 207 -28.29 4.76 -1.64
CA MET A 207 -27.51 4.95 -2.85
C MET A 207 -26.02 4.83 -2.58
N THR A 208 -25.54 5.37 -1.48
CA THR A 208 -24.13 5.25 -1.07
C THR A 208 -23.78 3.79 -0.77
N SER A 209 -24.55 3.12 0.09
CA SER A 209 -24.31 1.72 0.46
C SER A 209 -24.42 0.78 -0.76
N TYR A 210 -25.40 1.00 -1.63
CA TYR A 210 -25.56 0.21 -2.85
C TYR A 210 -24.38 0.36 -3.81
N THR A 211 -23.84 1.58 -3.97
CA THR A 211 -22.68 1.84 -4.83
C THR A 211 -21.44 1.12 -4.32
N ILE A 212 -21.22 1.18 -3.02
CA ILE A 212 -20.12 0.50 -2.35
C ILE A 212 -20.26 -1.03 -2.48
N GLU A 213 -21.43 -1.57 -2.13
CA GLU A 213 -21.69 -3.01 -2.17
C GLU A 213 -21.58 -3.57 -3.59
N ARG A 214 -22.07 -2.82 -4.61
CA ARG A 214 -21.94 -3.22 -6.02
C ARG A 214 -20.48 -3.24 -6.47
N THR A 215 -19.68 -2.27 -6.06
CA THR A 215 -18.26 -2.22 -6.37
C THR A 215 -17.53 -3.41 -5.76
N ARG A 216 -17.81 -3.75 -4.49
CA ARG A 216 -17.30 -4.95 -3.81
C ARG A 216 -17.68 -6.22 -4.53
N SER A 217 -18.97 -6.38 -4.84
CA SER A 217 -19.48 -7.56 -5.55
C SER A 217 -18.80 -7.72 -6.91
N SER A 218 -18.60 -6.63 -7.67
CA SER A 218 -17.91 -6.69 -8.95
C SER A 218 -16.45 -7.15 -8.81
N ILE A 219 -15.74 -6.65 -7.80
CA ILE A 219 -14.36 -7.07 -7.53
C ILE A 219 -14.34 -8.55 -7.10
N LYS A 220 -15.22 -8.91 -6.19
CA LYS A 220 -15.36 -10.29 -5.72
C LYS A 220 -15.67 -11.25 -6.88
N GLN A 221 -16.62 -10.95 -7.72
CA GLN A 221 -16.98 -11.79 -8.89
C GLN A 221 -15.83 -11.92 -9.90
N MET A 222 -15.00 -10.89 -10.07
CA MET A 222 -13.83 -10.99 -10.94
C MET A 222 -12.78 -11.94 -10.40
N LEU A 223 -12.59 -11.95 -9.08
CA LEU A 223 -11.50 -12.64 -8.41
C LEU A 223 -11.92 -14.00 -7.83
N SER A 224 -13.15 -14.17 -7.32
CA SER A 224 -13.53 -15.38 -6.60
C SER A 224 -13.72 -16.59 -7.53
N VAL A 225 -13.27 -17.71 -7.03
CA VAL A 225 -13.69 -19.05 -7.46
C VAL A 225 -14.80 -19.45 -6.49
N GLU A 226 -16.05 -19.07 -6.81
CA GLU A 226 -17.19 -19.38 -5.94
C GLU A 226 -17.61 -20.85 -6.06
N ASP A 227 -18.13 -21.39 -4.94
CA ASP A 227 -18.85 -22.63 -4.73
C ASP A 227 -18.97 -23.53 -5.98
N GLY A 228 -17.90 -24.24 -6.30
CA GLY A 228 -17.85 -25.18 -7.42
C GLY A 228 -17.29 -26.52 -6.98
N GLU A 229 -17.44 -27.50 -7.88
CA GLU A 229 -16.74 -28.77 -7.77
C GLU A 229 -15.52 -28.78 -8.67
N VAL A 230 -14.46 -29.42 -8.20
CA VAL A 230 -13.23 -29.65 -8.98
C VAL A 230 -12.96 -31.13 -9.10
N TRP A 231 -12.21 -31.50 -10.11
CA TRP A 231 -11.75 -32.88 -10.30
C TRP A 231 -10.52 -33.13 -9.42
N LYS A 232 -10.70 -33.82 -8.30
CA LYS A 232 -9.60 -34.27 -7.45
C LYS A 232 -9.05 -35.60 -7.96
N VAL A 233 -7.74 -35.69 -8.10
CA VAL A 233 -7.04 -36.92 -8.48
C VAL A 233 -6.79 -37.74 -7.22
N LEU A 234 -7.39 -38.92 -7.12
CA LEU A 234 -7.16 -39.83 -6.02
C LEU A 234 -5.82 -40.57 -6.15
N SER A 235 -5.38 -41.22 -5.07
CA SER A 235 -4.12 -41.98 -5.02
C SER A 235 -4.06 -43.17 -6.01
N ASP A 236 -5.22 -43.64 -6.48
CA ASP A 236 -5.39 -44.69 -7.50
C ASP A 236 -5.47 -44.12 -8.95
N GLY A 237 -5.36 -42.81 -9.11
CA GLY A 237 -5.44 -42.11 -10.40
C GLY A 237 -6.86 -41.84 -10.91
N ARG A 238 -7.91 -42.19 -10.16
CA ARG A 238 -9.29 -41.85 -10.50
C ARG A 238 -9.59 -40.40 -10.19
N LEU A 239 -10.50 -39.82 -10.99
CA LEU A 239 -11.02 -38.49 -10.81
C LEU A 239 -12.32 -38.52 -10.00
N GLU A 240 -12.37 -37.73 -8.94
CA GLU A 240 -13.56 -37.54 -8.12
C GLU A 240 -13.96 -36.06 -8.09
N LYS A 241 -15.26 -35.79 -8.32
CA LYS A 241 -15.78 -34.43 -8.16
C LYS A 241 -15.88 -34.12 -6.68
N THR A 242 -15.08 -33.13 -6.25
CA THR A 242 -15.00 -32.71 -4.86
C THR A 242 -15.33 -31.22 -4.75
N PRO A 243 -16.19 -30.82 -3.79
CA PRO A 243 -16.43 -29.41 -3.51
C PRO A 243 -15.11 -28.69 -3.14
N ILE A 244 -14.91 -27.47 -3.64
CA ILE A 244 -13.67 -26.67 -3.41
C ILE A 244 -13.40 -26.52 -1.91
N GLY A 245 -14.41 -26.32 -1.08
CA GLY A 245 -14.26 -26.18 0.37
C GLY A 245 -13.79 -27.43 1.12
N LYS A 246 -13.67 -28.59 0.44
CA LYS A 246 -13.15 -29.85 1.00
C LYS A 246 -11.72 -30.17 0.53
N LEU A 247 -11.13 -29.31 -0.28
CA LEU A 247 -9.74 -29.48 -0.72
C LEU A 247 -8.77 -29.14 0.42
N GLU A 248 -7.71 -29.90 0.49
CA GLU A 248 -6.61 -29.69 1.45
C GLU A 248 -5.29 -29.40 0.70
N ALA A 249 -4.37 -28.73 1.37
CA ALA A 249 -3.03 -28.53 0.82
C ALA A 249 -2.35 -29.88 0.63
N GLY A 250 -1.75 -30.10 -0.55
CA GLY A 250 -1.18 -31.37 -0.97
C GLY A 250 -2.08 -32.17 -1.92
N ASP A 251 -3.38 -31.88 -2.00
CA ASP A 251 -4.28 -32.51 -2.96
C ASP A 251 -3.87 -32.20 -4.40
N THR A 252 -4.10 -33.14 -5.31
CA THR A 252 -3.91 -32.92 -6.75
C THR A 252 -5.26 -32.78 -7.42
N ILE A 253 -5.44 -31.68 -8.17
CA ILE A 253 -6.64 -31.42 -8.97
C ILE A 253 -6.31 -31.47 -10.45
N GLU A 254 -7.27 -31.87 -11.28
CA GLU A 254 -7.18 -31.78 -12.73
C GLU A 254 -8.09 -30.67 -13.23
N VAL A 255 -7.56 -29.81 -14.12
CA VAL A 255 -8.27 -28.65 -14.66
C VAL A 255 -8.23 -28.71 -16.18
N HIS A 256 -9.38 -28.49 -16.82
CA HIS A 256 -9.57 -28.59 -18.26
C HIS A 256 -9.82 -27.22 -18.91
N THR A 257 -9.77 -27.22 -20.24
CA THR A 257 -10.06 -26.02 -21.04
C THR A 257 -11.43 -25.43 -20.68
N GLY A 258 -11.44 -24.12 -20.39
CA GLY A 258 -12.61 -23.33 -19.99
C GLY A 258 -12.87 -23.29 -18.48
N GLU A 259 -12.19 -24.10 -17.70
CA GLU A 259 -12.37 -24.14 -16.25
C GLU A 259 -11.50 -23.10 -15.53
N LYS A 260 -11.99 -22.61 -14.39
CA LYS A 260 -11.19 -21.79 -13.46
C LYS A 260 -10.36 -22.69 -12.55
N ILE A 261 -9.12 -22.30 -12.32
CA ILE A 261 -8.25 -22.95 -11.34
C ILE A 261 -8.74 -22.56 -9.94
N ALA A 262 -8.94 -23.55 -9.07
CA ALA A 262 -9.53 -23.36 -7.75
C ALA A 262 -8.51 -23.19 -6.61
N VAL A 263 -7.23 -23.47 -6.87
CA VAL A 263 -6.15 -23.51 -5.87
C VAL A 263 -4.93 -22.76 -6.35
N ASP A 264 -4.10 -22.29 -5.43
CA ASP A 264 -2.72 -21.93 -5.78
C ASP A 264 -1.84 -23.16 -5.65
N GLY A 265 -1.01 -23.43 -6.64
CA GLY A 265 -0.18 -24.62 -6.63
C GLY A 265 0.80 -24.71 -7.78
N THR A 266 1.39 -25.88 -7.93
CA THR A 266 2.39 -26.18 -8.96
C THR A 266 1.85 -27.24 -9.91
N VAL A 267 2.09 -27.07 -11.22
CA VAL A 267 1.75 -28.03 -12.24
C VAL A 267 2.63 -29.28 -12.10
N VAL A 268 2.02 -30.43 -11.83
CA VAL A 268 2.74 -31.71 -11.70
C VAL A 268 2.73 -32.53 -12.99
N SER A 269 1.70 -32.36 -13.82
CA SER A 269 1.54 -33.07 -15.10
C SER A 269 0.73 -32.25 -16.11
N GLY A 270 0.97 -32.46 -17.39
CA GLY A 270 0.26 -31.76 -18.47
C GLY A 270 0.84 -30.40 -18.81
N SER A 271 0.17 -29.67 -19.70
CA SER A 271 0.47 -28.30 -20.07
C SER A 271 -0.81 -27.59 -20.51
N ALA A 272 -0.92 -26.32 -20.21
CA ALA A 272 -2.07 -25.51 -20.58
C ALA A 272 -1.68 -24.04 -20.81
N VAL A 273 -2.47 -23.37 -21.62
CA VAL A 273 -2.43 -21.91 -21.79
C VAL A 273 -3.44 -21.30 -20.82
N VAL A 274 -2.96 -20.50 -19.89
CA VAL A 274 -3.74 -19.93 -18.78
C VAL A 274 -3.86 -18.43 -18.91
N ASP A 275 -5.08 -17.93 -18.86
CA ASP A 275 -5.39 -16.50 -18.76
C ASP A 275 -5.28 -16.08 -17.30
N GLN A 276 -4.29 -15.27 -17.00
CA GLN A 276 -4.00 -14.77 -15.66
C GLN A 276 -4.43 -13.30 -15.49
N SER A 277 -5.11 -12.72 -16.48
CA SER A 277 -5.46 -11.30 -16.53
C SER A 277 -6.24 -10.81 -15.30
N ALA A 278 -7.05 -11.68 -14.69
CA ALA A 278 -7.80 -11.34 -13.47
C ALA A 278 -6.91 -11.07 -12.25
N ILE A 279 -5.69 -11.63 -12.20
CA ILE A 279 -4.75 -11.50 -11.08
C ILE A 279 -3.58 -10.60 -11.45
N THR A 280 -2.92 -10.87 -12.58
CA THR A 280 -1.74 -10.12 -13.02
C THR A 280 -2.10 -8.89 -13.85
N GLY A 281 -3.32 -8.84 -14.38
CA GLY A 281 -3.75 -7.80 -15.32
C GLY A 281 -3.11 -7.93 -16.73
N GLU A 282 -2.33 -8.98 -17.00
CA GLU A 282 -1.74 -9.24 -18.31
C GLU A 282 -2.75 -9.91 -19.23
N PHE A 283 -3.03 -9.31 -20.37
CA PHE A 283 -3.99 -9.84 -21.36
C PHE A 283 -3.44 -10.98 -22.21
N VAL A 284 -2.13 -11.21 -22.19
CA VAL A 284 -1.50 -12.29 -22.95
C VAL A 284 -1.52 -13.56 -22.11
N PRO A 285 -2.23 -14.62 -22.55
CA PRO A 285 -2.25 -15.89 -21.83
C PRO A 285 -0.86 -16.51 -21.72
N ALA A 286 -0.52 -17.05 -20.56
CA ALA A 286 0.77 -17.66 -20.28
C ALA A 286 0.73 -19.18 -20.47
N GLU A 287 1.73 -19.76 -21.15
CA GLU A 287 1.88 -21.21 -21.20
C GLU A 287 2.45 -21.74 -19.88
N LYS A 288 1.74 -22.68 -19.25
CA LYS A 288 2.13 -23.35 -18.00
C LYS A 288 2.47 -24.82 -18.29
N ARG A 289 3.66 -25.22 -17.85
CA ARG A 289 4.19 -26.58 -18.01
C ARG A 289 4.54 -27.14 -16.64
N LYS A 290 4.88 -28.42 -16.57
CA LYS A 290 5.32 -29.10 -15.33
C LYS A 290 6.36 -28.24 -14.58
N GLY A 291 6.12 -27.99 -13.29
CA GLY A 291 6.93 -27.15 -12.41
C GLY A 291 6.56 -25.67 -12.40
N ALA A 292 5.62 -25.24 -13.26
CA ALA A 292 5.15 -23.85 -13.26
C ALA A 292 4.12 -23.60 -12.14
N GLU A 293 4.20 -22.42 -11.54
CA GLU A 293 3.20 -21.95 -10.56
C GLU A 293 1.93 -21.48 -11.25
N VAL A 294 0.79 -21.77 -10.65
CA VAL A 294 -0.54 -21.34 -11.07
C VAL A 294 -1.33 -20.82 -9.88
N PHE A 295 -2.27 -19.92 -10.13
CA PHE A 295 -3.02 -19.21 -9.11
C PHE A 295 -4.53 -19.45 -9.25
N ALA A 296 -5.22 -19.55 -8.12
CA ALA A 296 -6.67 -19.59 -8.07
C ALA A 296 -7.29 -18.38 -8.78
N GLY A 297 -8.47 -18.58 -9.39
CA GLY A 297 -9.16 -17.49 -10.11
C GLY A 297 -8.73 -17.30 -11.57
N THR A 298 -7.63 -17.92 -12.01
CA THR A 298 -7.17 -17.89 -13.41
C THR A 298 -7.93 -18.92 -14.25
N VAL A 299 -7.99 -18.74 -15.58
CA VAL A 299 -8.81 -19.57 -16.48
C VAL A 299 -7.92 -20.30 -17.47
N VAL A 300 -8.13 -21.61 -17.62
CA VAL A 300 -7.48 -22.42 -18.63
C VAL A 300 -8.14 -22.15 -19.99
N LYS A 301 -7.42 -21.51 -20.91
CA LYS A 301 -7.91 -21.23 -22.28
C LYS A 301 -7.78 -22.41 -23.22
N ASN A 302 -6.71 -23.19 -23.07
CA ASN A 302 -6.47 -24.36 -23.90
C ASN A 302 -5.53 -25.34 -23.20
N GLY A 303 -5.80 -26.64 -23.34
CA GLY A 303 -5.01 -27.71 -22.72
C GLY A 303 -5.65 -28.25 -21.44
N ASN A 304 -4.96 -29.18 -20.81
CA ASN A 304 -5.30 -29.74 -19.50
C ASN A 304 -4.02 -29.91 -18.67
N MET A 305 -4.17 -29.80 -17.36
CA MET A 305 -3.05 -29.95 -16.45
C MET A 305 -3.51 -30.45 -15.08
N GLN A 306 -2.63 -31.16 -14.41
CA GLN A 306 -2.78 -31.54 -13.01
C GLN A 306 -1.97 -30.61 -12.14
N ILE A 307 -2.59 -30.09 -11.08
CA ILE A 307 -2.03 -29.09 -10.18
C ILE A 307 -2.02 -29.68 -8.77
N GLN A 308 -0.86 -29.70 -8.14
CA GLN A 308 -0.75 -29.99 -6.72
C GLN A 308 -1.04 -28.71 -5.92
N ALA A 309 -2.09 -28.74 -5.12
CA ALA A 309 -2.52 -27.61 -4.30
C ALA A 309 -1.47 -27.30 -3.21
N GLN A 310 -1.02 -26.08 -3.15
CA GLN A 310 -0.18 -25.55 -2.06
C GLN A 310 -1.02 -24.73 -1.09
N ARG A 311 -2.01 -23.96 -1.62
CA ARG A 311 -2.93 -23.16 -0.83
C ARG A 311 -4.35 -23.33 -1.36
N VAL A 312 -5.30 -23.43 -0.44
CA VAL A 312 -6.71 -23.68 -0.73
C VAL A 312 -7.62 -22.71 0.01
N GLY A 313 -8.81 -22.46 -0.50
CA GLY A 313 -9.82 -21.62 0.14
C GLY A 313 -9.31 -20.22 0.50
N ASP A 314 -9.46 -19.81 1.77
CA ASP A 314 -9.10 -18.48 2.26
C ASP A 314 -7.58 -18.19 2.24
N GLN A 315 -6.76 -19.23 2.06
CA GLN A 315 -5.31 -19.09 1.99
C GLN A 315 -4.81 -18.74 0.59
N THR A 316 -5.65 -18.82 -0.44
CA THR A 316 -5.26 -18.46 -1.81
C THR A 316 -4.96 -16.97 -1.94
N VAL A 317 -4.07 -16.63 -2.89
CA VAL A 317 -3.73 -15.24 -3.20
C VAL A 317 -4.99 -14.43 -3.50
N VAL A 318 -5.91 -14.99 -4.24
CA VAL A 318 -7.18 -14.35 -4.59
C VAL A 318 -8.05 -14.06 -3.37
N SER A 319 -8.23 -15.02 -2.48
CA SER A 319 -9.04 -14.82 -1.26
C SER A 319 -8.43 -13.73 -0.37
N ARG A 320 -7.10 -13.67 -0.29
CA ARG A 320 -6.41 -12.60 0.44
C ARG A 320 -6.59 -11.23 -0.23
N ILE A 321 -6.51 -11.14 -1.55
CA ILE A 321 -6.78 -9.90 -2.29
C ILE A 321 -8.21 -9.42 -2.00
N VAL A 322 -9.20 -10.31 -2.05
CA VAL A 322 -10.60 -10.00 -1.71
C VAL A 322 -10.72 -9.48 -0.28
N GLY A 323 -10.11 -10.17 0.69
CA GLY A 323 -10.08 -9.74 2.10
C GLY A 323 -9.44 -8.37 2.30
N MET A 324 -8.34 -8.07 1.59
CA MET A 324 -7.69 -6.76 1.63
C MET A 324 -8.57 -5.65 1.04
N VAL A 325 -9.29 -5.92 -0.04
CA VAL A 325 -10.25 -4.98 -0.63
C VAL A 325 -11.41 -4.73 0.35
N GLU A 326 -11.91 -5.75 1.01
CA GLU A 326 -12.95 -5.60 2.04
C GLU A 326 -12.47 -4.77 3.24
N GLN A 327 -11.22 -4.91 3.65
CA GLN A 327 -10.62 -4.12 4.73
C GLN A 327 -10.24 -2.70 4.29
N SER A 328 -10.06 -2.45 2.99
CA SER A 328 -9.61 -1.15 2.46
C SER A 328 -10.57 0.00 2.76
N GLU A 329 -11.85 -0.28 2.99
CA GLU A 329 -12.84 0.75 3.36
C GLU A 329 -12.65 1.31 4.77
N LEU A 330 -11.90 0.63 5.63
CA LEU A 330 -11.62 1.12 6.98
C LEU A 330 -10.68 2.34 6.97
N LYS A 331 -9.91 2.54 5.89
CA LYS A 331 -9.01 3.70 5.73
C LYS A 331 -9.62 4.76 4.81
N LYS A 332 -10.54 5.54 5.38
CA LYS A 332 -11.16 6.70 4.67
C LYS A 332 -10.09 7.71 4.25
N ALA A 333 -10.22 8.22 3.02
CA ALA A 333 -9.34 9.28 2.54
C ALA A 333 -9.44 10.55 3.40
N PRO A 334 -8.34 11.31 3.60
CA PRO A 334 -8.35 12.59 4.29
C PRO A 334 -9.45 13.54 3.76
N ILE A 335 -9.69 13.58 2.45
CA ILE A 335 -10.76 14.40 1.86
C ILE A 335 -12.15 13.98 2.36
N GLN A 336 -12.41 12.70 2.57
CA GLN A 336 -13.66 12.21 3.14
C GLN A 336 -13.83 12.70 4.58
N ARG A 337 -12.76 12.65 5.38
CA ARG A 337 -12.75 13.21 6.74
C ARG A 337 -12.92 14.73 6.75
N TYR A 338 -12.37 15.45 5.78
CA TYR A 338 -12.61 16.89 5.60
C TYR A 338 -14.05 17.16 5.21
N ALA A 339 -14.64 16.37 4.32
CA ALA A 339 -16.04 16.49 3.94
C ALA A 339 -16.97 16.30 5.16
N ASP A 340 -16.69 15.30 6.01
CA ASP A 340 -17.41 15.07 7.25
C ASP A 340 -17.25 16.25 8.24
N LYS A 341 -16.01 16.74 8.42
CA LYS A 341 -15.77 17.93 9.27
C LYS A 341 -16.45 19.17 8.71
N PHE A 342 -16.37 19.42 7.40
CA PHE A 342 -17.00 20.57 6.75
C PHE A 342 -18.52 20.51 6.91
N SER A 343 -19.12 19.33 6.75
CA SER A 343 -20.51 19.06 7.02
C SER A 343 -20.90 19.49 8.43
N ASN A 344 -20.09 19.09 9.42
CA ASN A 344 -20.33 19.44 10.83
C ASN A 344 -20.24 20.97 11.10
N TYR A 345 -19.50 21.74 10.28
CA TYR A 345 -19.50 23.21 10.35
C TYR A 345 -20.74 23.84 9.70
N LEU A 346 -21.30 23.19 8.68
CA LEU A 346 -22.51 23.68 8.00
C LEU A 346 -23.77 23.52 8.85
N VAL A 347 -23.82 22.52 9.74
CA VAL A 347 -24.98 22.27 10.59
C VAL A 347 -25.34 23.48 11.48
N PRO A 348 -24.44 24.09 12.25
CA PRO A 348 -24.74 25.33 12.99
C PRO A 348 -25.18 26.49 12.08
N LEU A 349 -24.60 26.61 10.89
CA LEU A 349 -24.98 27.62 9.90
C LEU A 349 -26.42 27.41 9.44
N ASN A 350 -26.85 26.17 9.19
CA ASN A 350 -28.23 25.86 8.82
C ASN A 350 -29.23 26.25 9.92
N PHE A 351 -28.89 26.02 11.20
CA PHE A 351 -29.71 26.49 12.31
C PHE A 351 -29.80 28.01 12.38
N LEU A 352 -28.70 28.72 12.12
CA LEU A 352 -28.67 30.17 12.09
C LEU A 352 -29.50 30.73 10.92
N LEU A 353 -29.39 30.14 9.74
CA LEU A 353 -30.20 30.49 8.57
C LEU A 353 -31.68 30.20 8.80
N CYS A 354 -32.02 29.07 9.43
CA CYS A 354 -33.37 28.74 9.84
C CYS A 354 -33.97 29.83 10.77
N ALA A 355 -33.21 30.23 11.79
CA ALA A 355 -33.62 31.30 12.70
C ALA A 355 -33.78 32.64 11.94
N ALA A 356 -32.87 33.01 11.06
CA ALA A 356 -32.96 34.22 10.25
C ALA A 356 -34.21 34.24 9.35
N VAL A 357 -34.47 33.13 8.63
CA VAL A 357 -35.67 32.97 7.80
C VAL A 357 -36.95 33.10 8.65
N TRP A 358 -36.97 32.49 9.84
CA TRP A 358 -38.09 32.57 10.75
C TRP A 358 -38.32 34.02 11.24
N LEU A 359 -37.27 34.72 11.60
CA LEU A 359 -37.36 36.13 12.04
C LEU A 359 -37.91 37.06 10.97
N VAL A 360 -37.43 36.86 9.70
CA VAL A 360 -37.84 37.69 8.55
C VAL A 360 -39.26 37.34 8.09
N THR A 361 -39.53 36.04 7.91
CA THR A 361 -40.81 35.61 7.30
C THR A 361 -41.92 35.36 8.28
N ARG A 362 -41.61 35.22 9.59
CA ARG A 362 -42.53 34.80 10.64
C ARG A 362 -43.31 33.53 10.30
N ASN A 363 -42.80 32.74 9.37
CA ASN A 363 -43.44 31.52 8.93
C ASN A 363 -42.55 30.30 9.29
N PRO A 364 -42.96 29.48 10.27
CA PRO A 364 -42.16 28.34 10.74
C PRO A 364 -41.99 27.27 9.65
N GLN A 365 -42.96 27.10 8.73
CA GLN A 365 -42.85 26.13 7.64
C GLN A 365 -41.77 26.51 6.64
N LYS A 366 -41.62 27.84 6.36
CA LYS A 366 -40.52 28.30 5.49
C LYS A 366 -39.17 28.14 6.16
N ALA A 367 -39.08 28.40 7.46
CA ALA A 367 -37.87 28.20 8.23
C ALA A 367 -37.45 26.72 8.27
N LEU A 368 -38.39 25.78 8.46
CA LEU A 368 -38.15 24.36 8.50
C LEU A 368 -37.48 23.84 7.18
N LYS A 369 -37.88 24.41 6.03
CA LYS A 369 -37.27 24.03 4.75
C LYS A 369 -35.76 24.26 4.71
N MET A 370 -35.22 25.18 5.48
CA MET A 370 -33.78 25.43 5.59
C MET A 370 -33.04 24.32 6.35
N LEU A 371 -33.73 23.64 7.30
CA LEU A 371 -33.14 22.52 8.02
C LEU A 371 -33.09 21.23 7.19
N VAL A 372 -33.93 21.13 6.16
CA VAL A 372 -33.99 19.94 5.28
C VAL A 372 -32.81 19.90 4.31
N ILE A 373 -32.19 21.05 4.03
CA ILE A 373 -31.09 21.16 3.09
C ILE A 373 -29.81 20.62 3.76
N ASP A 374 -29.46 19.38 3.44
CA ASP A 374 -28.19 18.76 3.85
C ASP A 374 -27.21 18.71 2.69
N TYR A 375 -26.23 19.61 2.73
CA TYR A 375 -25.16 19.67 1.74
C TYR A 375 -24.16 18.53 1.86
N SER A 376 -24.15 17.82 2.99
CA SER A 376 -23.16 16.77 3.29
C SER A 376 -23.39 15.52 2.46
N CYS A 377 -24.64 15.16 2.19
CA CYS A 377 -24.99 13.96 1.44
C CYS A 377 -24.40 13.98 0.02
N GLY A 378 -24.45 15.15 -0.68
CA GLY A 378 -23.89 15.26 -2.01
C GLY A 378 -22.37 15.07 -2.05
N ILE A 379 -21.64 15.65 -1.09
CA ILE A 379 -20.18 15.52 -1.00
C ILE A 379 -19.79 14.08 -0.61
N LYS A 380 -20.45 13.50 0.38
CA LYS A 380 -20.19 12.11 0.81
C LYS A 380 -20.41 11.10 -0.31
N LEU A 381 -21.54 11.22 -1.02
CA LEU A 381 -21.88 10.32 -2.13
C LEU A 381 -20.87 10.45 -3.29
N SER A 382 -20.56 11.67 -3.71
CA SER A 382 -19.65 11.89 -4.84
C SER A 382 -18.22 11.42 -4.54
N THR A 383 -17.70 11.71 -3.35
CA THR A 383 -16.35 11.27 -2.96
C THR A 383 -16.27 9.77 -2.81
N ALA A 384 -17.23 9.14 -2.12
CA ALA A 384 -17.25 7.67 -1.97
C ALA A 384 -17.33 6.96 -3.33
N THR A 385 -18.18 7.47 -4.24
CA THR A 385 -18.33 6.93 -5.60
C THR A 385 -17.04 7.07 -6.41
N ALA A 386 -16.37 8.24 -6.34
CA ALA A 386 -15.12 8.48 -7.05
C ALA A 386 -14.01 7.52 -6.60
N PHE A 387 -13.80 7.37 -5.28
CA PHE A 387 -12.81 6.44 -4.76
C PHE A 387 -13.13 4.97 -5.11
N SER A 388 -14.40 4.57 -4.99
CA SER A 388 -14.82 3.22 -5.37
C SER A 388 -14.59 2.94 -6.86
N ALA A 389 -14.88 3.90 -7.73
CA ALA A 389 -14.61 3.79 -9.17
C ALA A 389 -13.11 3.72 -9.48
N ALA A 390 -12.28 4.52 -8.78
CA ALA A 390 -10.83 4.51 -8.94
C ALA A 390 -10.24 3.15 -8.50
N ILE A 391 -10.63 2.64 -7.32
CA ILE A 391 -10.20 1.33 -6.83
C ILE A 391 -10.59 0.22 -7.81
N ASN A 392 -11.85 0.20 -8.27
CA ASN A 392 -12.31 -0.80 -9.25
C ASN A 392 -11.51 -0.72 -10.57
N THR A 393 -11.20 0.49 -11.04
CA THR A 393 -10.39 0.69 -12.25
C THR A 393 -8.96 0.21 -12.06
N ALA A 394 -8.37 0.46 -10.89
CA ALA A 394 -7.04 -0.03 -10.53
C ALA A 394 -6.99 -1.56 -10.50
N VAL A 395 -7.96 -2.21 -9.83
CA VAL A 395 -8.04 -3.68 -9.75
C VAL A 395 -8.14 -4.31 -11.14
N LYS A 396 -8.96 -3.75 -12.05
CA LYS A 396 -9.04 -4.23 -13.46
C LYS A 396 -7.71 -4.14 -14.21
N ARG A 397 -6.79 -3.30 -13.76
CA ARG A 397 -5.43 -3.15 -14.31
C ARG A 397 -4.37 -3.96 -13.57
N GLY A 398 -4.76 -4.80 -12.61
CA GLY A 398 -3.84 -5.58 -11.79
C GLY A 398 -3.16 -4.79 -10.68
N VAL A 399 -3.77 -3.66 -10.26
CA VAL A 399 -3.29 -2.83 -9.14
C VAL A 399 -4.29 -2.92 -7.99
N LEU A 400 -3.85 -3.42 -6.86
CA LEU A 400 -4.62 -3.47 -5.62
C LEU A 400 -4.29 -2.26 -4.76
N ILE A 401 -5.29 -1.49 -4.36
CA ILE A 401 -5.16 -0.32 -3.48
C ILE A 401 -5.92 -0.59 -2.18
N LYS A 402 -5.24 -0.53 -1.03
CA LYS A 402 -5.80 -0.85 0.28
C LYS A 402 -6.56 0.30 0.96
N GLY A 403 -7.00 1.31 0.21
CA GLY A 403 -7.83 2.39 0.74
C GLY A 403 -7.79 3.66 -0.06
N GLY A 404 -8.88 4.46 0.04
CA GLY A 404 -8.98 5.77 -0.62
C GLY A 404 -7.92 6.77 -0.13
N ALA A 405 -7.44 6.61 1.11
CA ALA A 405 -6.37 7.45 1.65
C ALA A 405 -5.10 7.41 0.79
N TYR A 406 -4.74 6.24 0.27
CA TYR A 406 -3.53 6.06 -0.54
C TYR A 406 -3.66 6.64 -1.94
N ILE A 407 -4.88 6.71 -2.48
CA ILE A 407 -5.16 7.43 -3.74
C ILE A 407 -4.88 8.92 -3.54
N GLU A 408 -5.42 9.52 -2.48
CA GLU A 408 -5.20 10.93 -2.19
C GLU A 408 -3.72 11.25 -1.92
N GLN A 409 -3.03 10.40 -1.12
CA GLN A 409 -1.61 10.54 -0.83
C GLN A 409 -0.75 10.39 -2.10
N MET A 410 -1.06 9.42 -2.97
CA MET A 410 -0.38 9.23 -4.25
C MET A 410 -0.51 10.47 -5.16
N SER A 411 -1.68 11.09 -5.19
CA SER A 411 -1.94 12.32 -5.93
C SER A 411 -1.07 13.49 -5.44
N SER A 412 -0.86 13.60 -4.13
CA SER A 412 -0.19 14.73 -3.49
C SER A 412 1.32 14.51 -3.25
N ALA A 413 1.83 13.28 -3.43
CA ALA A 413 3.24 12.97 -3.22
C ALA A 413 4.13 13.75 -4.19
N ASN A 414 5.25 14.24 -3.68
CA ASN A 414 6.25 15.00 -4.43
C ASN A 414 7.61 14.31 -4.52
N THR A 415 7.83 13.25 -3.74
CA THR A 415 9.06 12.47 -3.73
C THR A 415 8.75 10.99 -3.93
N VAL A 416 9.51 10.33 -4.81
CA VAL A 416 9.42 8.89 -5.07
C VAL A 416 10.76 8.24 -4.78
N LEU A 417 10.76 7.28 -3.88
CA LEU A 417 11.91 6.44 -3.54
C LEU A 417 11.75 5.09 -4.22
N LEU A 418 12.75 4.66 -4.93
CA LEU A 418 12.75 3.41 -5.68
C LEU A 418 13.78 2.45 -5.09
N ASP A 419 13.39 1.25 -4.71
CA ASP A 419 14.37 0.19 -4.49
C ASP A 419 14.98 -0.26 -5.81
N LYS A 420 16.25 -0.71 -5.78
CA LYS A 420 16.94 -1.19 -6.95
C LYS A 420 16.54 -2.63 -7.32
N THR A 421 16.83 -3.57 -6.43
CA THR A 421 16.88 -4.99 -6.74
C THR A 421 15.49 -5.61 -6.79
N GLY A 422 15.13 -6.23 -7.92
CA GLY A 422 13.81 -6.84 -8.08
C GLY A 422 12.67 -5.82 -8.31
N THR A 423 12.92 -4.53 -8.10
CA THR A 423 11.95 -3.44 -8.30
C THR A 423 12.18 -2.74 -9.62
N ILE A 424 13.23 -1.93 -9.75
CA ILE A 424 13.57 -1.29 -11.02
C ILE A 424 14.46 -2.17 -11.91
N THR A 425 15.11 -3.17 -11.34
CA THR A 425 15.85 -4.20 -12.08
C THR A 425 15.07 -5.51 -12.15
N GLU A 426 15.48 -6.41 -13.06
CA GLU A 426 14.81 -7.70 -13.25
C GLU A 426 15.01 -8.66 -12.07
N GLY A 427 15.97 -8.40 -11.16
CA GLY A 427 16.39 -9.30 -10.09
C GLY A 427 17.04 -10.57 -10.61
N ARG A 428 17.52 -10.54 -11.86
CA ARG A 428 18.17 -11.64 -12.56
C ARG A 428 19.44 -11.15 -13.19
N PRO A 429 20.59 -11.26 -12.50
CA PRO A 429 21.86 -10.87 -13.05
C PRO A 429 22.15 -11.65 -14.33
N ARG A 430 22.76 -10.97 -15.31
CA ARG A 430 23.25 -11.55 -16.55
C ARG A 430 24.71 -11.21 -16.70
N VAL A 431 25.51 -12.16 -17.19
CA VAL A 431 26.89 -11.85 -17.56
C VAL A 431 26.87 -11.00 -18.83
N THR A 432 27.44 -9.80 -18.71
CA THR A 432 27.50 -8.81 -19.81
C THR A 432 28.80 -8.86 -20.59
N GLY A 433 29.83 -9.48 -20.02
CA GLY A 433 31.13 -9.65 -20.67
C GLY A 433 32.12 -10.42 -19.83
N MET A 434 33.22 -10.80 -20.44
CA MET A 434 34.36 -11.45 -19.81
C MET A 434 35.66 -10.75 -20.22
N THR A 435 36.60 -10.65 -19.32
CA THR A 435 37.97 -10.20 -19.61
C THR A 435 38.94 -11.31 -19.23
N MET A 436 39.72 -11.74 -20.18
CA MET A 436 40.81 -12.68 -19.96
C MET A 436 41.99 -12.00 -19.32
N LEU A 437 42.58 -12.62 -18.30
CA LEU A 437 43.81 -12.16 -17.64
C LEU A 437 45.01 -13.07 -17.92
N THR A 438 44.83 -14.03 -18.82
CA THR A 438 45.88 -14.94 -19.28
C THR A 438 45.74 -15.21 -20.76
N ASP A 439 46.90 -15.41 -21.44
CA ASP A 439 46.95 -15.82 -22.83
C ASP A 439 47.13 -17.36 -22.99
N THR A 440 47.18 -18.09 -21.86
CA THR A 440 47.47 -19.55 -21.89
C THR A 440 46.23 -20.42 -22.04
N MET A 441 45.04 -19.87 -21.98
CA MET A 441 43.76 -20.57 -22.13
C MET A 441 42.84 -19.76 -23.04
N ASP A 442 41.95 -20.42 -23.73
CA ASP A 442 40.95 -19.73 -24.54
C ASP A 442 39.68 -19.41 -23.72
N GLU A 443 38.88 -18.51 -24.26
CA GLU A 443 37.65 -18.03 -23.60
C GLU A 443 36.65 -19.16 -23.35
N ALA A 444 36.51 -20.09 -24.30
CA ALA A 444 35.57 -21.21 -24.21
C ALA A 444 36.02 -22.23 -23.14
N GLU A 445 37.35 -22.43 -23.01
CA GLU A 445 37.90 -23.29 -21.96
C GLU A 445 37.65 -22.70 -20.56
N VAL A 446 37.92 -21.41 -20.35
CA VAL A 446 37.70 -20.74 -19.07
C VAL A 446 36.22 -20.72 -18.71
N LEU A 447 35.32 -20.47 -19.68
CA LEU A 447 33.87 -20.55 -19.45
C LEU A 447 33.45 -21.97 -19.06
N SER A 448 34.00 -23.00 -19.71
CA SER A 448 33.72 -24.40 -19.37
C SER A 448 34.09 -24.73 -17.95
N LEU A 449 35.26 -24.27 -17.48
CA LEU A 449 35.74 -24.43 -16.11
C LEU A 449 34.88 -23.64 -15.10
N ALA A 450 34.49 -22.40 -15.41
CA ALA A 450 33.61 -21.59 -14.56
C ALA A 450 32.23 -22.24 -14.40
N MET A 451 31.69 -22.79 -15.50
CA MET A 451 30.42 -23.54 -15.47
C MET A 451 30.52 -24.78 -14.59
N ALA A 452 31.64 -25.50 -14.62
CA ALA A 452 31.84 -26.68 -13.76
C ALA A 452 31.82 -26.35 -12.28
N ALA A 453 32.35 -25.19 -11.86
CA ALA A 453 32.36 -24.78 -10.47
C ALA A 453 30.96 -24.30 -9.99
N GLU A 454 30.08 -23.94 -10.90
CA GLU A 454 28.74 -23.37 -10.59
C GLU A 454 27.57 -24.29 -10.97
N GLU A 455 27.79 -25.51 -11.45
CA GLU A 455 26.76 -26.40 -12.01
C GLU A 455 25.62 -26.67 -11.04
N THR A 456 25.91 -26.92 -9.77
CA THR A 456 24.91 -27.25 -8.74
C THR A 456 24.50 -26.06 -7.88
N SER A 457 25.10 -24.90 -8.11
CA SER A 457 24.82 -23.70 -7.32
C SER A 457 23.45 -23.12 -7.69
N THR A 458 22.62 -22.86 -6.68
CA THR A 458 21.30 -22.20 -6.82
C THR A 458 21.39 -20.66 -6.82
N HIS A 459 22.61 -20.12 -6.73
CA HIS A 459 22.80 -18.67 -6.68
C HIS A 459 22.46 -18.02 -8.02
N PRO A 460 21.81 -16.83 -8.08
CA PRO A 460 21.46 -16.16 -9.34
C PRO A 460 22.66 -15.91 -10.27
N LEU A 461 23.85 -15.61 -9.71
CA LEU A 461 25.08 -15.43 -10.49
C LEU A 461 25.55 -16.74 -11.16
N ALA A 462 25.38 -17.88 -10.49
CA ALA A 462 25.70 -19.17 -11.08
C ALA A 462 24.84 -19.45 -12.32
N SER A 463 23.53 -19.21 -12.21
CA SER A 463 22.60 -19.30 -13.36
C SER A 463 22.99 -18.37 -14.49
N ALA A 464 23.48 -17.16 -14.19
CA ALA A 464 23.97 -16.20 -15.19
C ALA A 464 25.21 -16.73 -15.91
N ILE A 465 26.19 -17.29 -15.17
CA ILE A 465 27.43 -17.88 -15.72
C ILE A 465 27.11 -19.09 -16.59
N LEU A 466 26.25 -20.00 -16.12
CA LEU A 466 25.82 -21.16 -16.88
C LEU A 466 25.10 -20.77 -18.17
N THR A 467 24.25 -19.76 -18.14
CA THR A 467 23.51 -19.28 -19.30
C THR A 467 24.47 -18.64 -20.32
N TYR A 468 25.38 -17.80 -19.86
CA TYR A 468 26.37 -17.14 -20.69
C TYR A 468 27.31 -18.13 -21.33
N GLY A 469 27.85 -19.10 -20.58
CA GLY A 469 28.74 -20.12 -21.12
C GLY A 469 28.07 -21.01 -22.17
N ARG A 470 26.81 -21.42 -21.93
CA ARG A 470 26.03 -22.18 -22.95
C ARG A 470 25.80 -21.37 -24.22
N ALA A 471 25.51 -20.08 -24.10
CA ALA A 471 25.33 -19.19 -25.27
C ALA A 471 26.63 -19.05 -26.12
N HIS A 472 27.80 -19.18 -25.48
CA HIS A 472 29.11 -19.14 -26.14
C HIS A 472 29.63 -20.53 -26.51
N GLY A 473 28.80 -21.58 -26.45
CA GLY A 473 29.16 -22.92 -26.89
C GLY A 473 30.02 -23.72 -25.89
N ALA A 474 30.28 -23.20 -24.71
CA ALA A 474 31.03 -23.90 -23.67
C ALA A 474 30.25 -25.11 -23.13
N LYS A 475 30.97 -26.19 -22.85
CA LYS A 475 30.40 -27.43 -22.28
C LYS A 475 31.01 -27.70 -20.92
N ILE A 476 30.20 -28.20 -19.99
CA ILE A 476 30.66 -28.53 -18.63
C ILE A 476 31.56 -29.79 -18.74
N PRO A 477 32.84 -29.72 -18.34
CA PRO A 477 33.71 -30.87 -18.29
C PRO A 477 33.37 -31.75 -17.09
N THR A 478 33.87 -33.00 -17.12
CA THR A 478 33.80 -33.88 -15.92
C THR A 478 34.59 -33.25 -14.78
N HIS A 479 33.98 -33.10 -13.64
CA HIS A 479 34.55 -32.43 -12.47
C HIS A 479 34.30 -33.20 -11.19
N GLY A 480 35.03 -32.84 -10.15
CA GLY A 480 34.86 -33.38 -8.79
C GLY A 480 33.67 -32.79 -8.05
N GLU A 481 33.60 -33.01 -6.75
CA GLU A 481 32.61 -32.43 -5.87
C GLU A 481 32.70 -30.90 -5.88
N ILE A 482 31.52 -30.24 -5.93
CA ILE A 482 31.42 -28.78 -5.85
C ILE A 482 31.23 -28.38 -4.40
N VAL A 483 32.11 -27.52 -3.90
CA VAL A 483 32.01 -26.95 -2.55
C VAL A 483 31.70 -25.46 -2.69
N THR A 484 30.54 -25.06 -2.19
CA THR A 484 30.08 -23.65 -2.22
C THR A 484 30.22 -23.00 -0.85
N GLU A 485 30.89 -21.86 -0.79
CA GLU A 485 30.96 -21.00 0.39
C GLU A 485 29.99 -19.85 0.21
N VAL A 486 28.97 -19.77 1.10
CA VAL A 486 27.89 -18.79 1.02
C VAL A 486 28.44 -17.36 0.97
N SER A 487 27.95 -16.56 0.01
CA SER A 487 28.35 -15.16 -0.23
C SER A 487 29.82 -14.93 -0.62
N ARG A 488 30.57 -15.99 -0.95
CA ARG A 488 31.98 -15.90 -1.29
C ARG A 488 32.31 -16.46 -2.67
N GLY A 489 31.98 -17.72 -2.92
CA GLY A 489 32.27 -18.40 -4.18
C GLY A 489 32.15 -19.91 -4.10
N SER A 490 32.45 -20.57 -5.22
CA SER A 490 32.40 -22.01 -5.38
C SER A 490 33.75 -22.55 -5.85
N ARG A 491 34.05 -23.81 -5.54
CA ARG A 491 35.24 -24.52 -6.01
C ARG A 491 34.92 -25.94 -6.42
N THR A 492 35.64 -26.43 -7.40
CA THR A 492 35.64 -27.82 -7.83
C THR A 492 37.00 -28.22 -8.36
N GLU A 493 37.20 -29.48 -8.69
CA GLU A 493 38.42 -29.99 -9.29
C GLU A 493 38.12 -30.48 -10.71
N VAL A 494 38.89 -30.00 -11.69
CA VAL A 494 38.82 -30.42 -13.10
C VAL A 494 40.22 -30.77 -13.58
N GLY A 495 40.42 -32.00 -14.03
CA GLY A 495 41.72 -32.45 -14.55
C GLY A 495 42.90 -32.31 -13.58
N GLY A 496 42.65 -32.46 -12.26
CA GLY A 496 43.66 -32.30 -11.23
C GLY A 496 44.01 -30.86 -10.84
N LYS A 497 43.29 -29.88 -11.43
CA LYS A 497 43.41 -28.44 -11.08
C LYS A 497 42.20 -27.98 -10.26
N CYS A 498 42.46 -27.23 -9.22
CA CYS A 498 41.38 -26.62 -8.43
C CYS A 498 40.87 -25.39 -9.17
N ILE A 499 39.57 -25.39 -9.51
CA ILE A 499 38.85 -24.28 -10.14
C ILE A 499 38.06 -23.56 -9.06
N ARG A 500 38.12 -22.22 -9.06
CA ARG A 500 37.38 -21.37 -8.12
C ARG A 500 36.63 -20.29 -8.88
N VAL A 501 35.40 -20.02 -8.50
CA VAL A 501 34.61 -18.90 -9.01
C VAL A 501 34.07 -18.11 -7.80
N GLY A 502 34.23 -16.79 -7.79
CA GLY A 502 33.75 -16.00 -6.68
C GLY A 502 34.32 -14.58 -6.63
N ASN A 503 34.13 -13.90 -5.48
CA ASN A 503 34.59 -12.54 -5.30
C ASN A 503 36.12 -12.45 -5.03
N LEU A 504 36.67 -11.23 -5.18
CA LEU A 504 38.13 -11.03 -5.02
C LEU A 504 38.64 -11.39 -3.62
N LYS A 505 37.79 -11.21 -2.59
CA LYS A 505 38.16 -11.57 -1.21
C LYS A 505 38.35 -13.08 -1.09
N TYR A 506 37.43 -13.83 -1.67
CA TYR A 506 37.52 -15.30 -1.71
C TYR A 506 38.77 -15.79 -2.45
N MET A 507 39.13 -15.16 -3.57
CA MET A 507 40.36 -15.48 -4.31
C MET A 507 41.60 -15.23 -3.45
N LYS A 508 41.70 -14.06 -2.81
CA LYS A 508 42.85 -13.69 -1.96
C LYS A 508 43.00 -14.61 -0.72
N GLU A 509 41.91 -14.93 -0.05
CA GLU A 509 41.90 -15.85 1.13
C GLU A 509 42.36 -17.24 0.77
N ASN A 510 42.12 -17.69 -0.47
CA ASN A 510 42.57 -18.98 -1.00
C ASN A 510 43.91 -18.92 -1.74
N GLY A 511 44.67 -17.85 -1.63
CA GLY A 511 45.99 -17.68 -2.21
C GLY A 511 46.01 -17.54 -3.73
N VAL A 512 44.88 -17.27 -4.38
CA VAL A 512 44.77 -17.08 -5.83
C VAL A 512 45.12 -15.65 -6.19
N ARG A 513 46.08 -15.43 -7.09
CA ARG A 513 46.64 -14.11 -7.44
C ARG A 513 46.33 -13.75 -8.89
N ALA A 514 46.24 -12.46 -9.19
CA ALA A 514 46.19 -11.96 -10.55
C ALA A 514 47.61 -11.59 -11.04
N ASP A 515 47.95 -11.99 -12.24
CA ASP A 515 49.26 -11.67 -12.89
C ASP A 515 49.29 -10.25 -13.48
N GLY A 516 48.25 -9.43 -13.30
CA GLY A 516 48.11 -8.09 -13.87
C GLY A 516 47.10 -7.20 -13.17
N ALA A 517 46.94 -6.00 -13.72
CA ALA A 517 45.90 -5.09 -13.24
C ALA A 517 44.53 -5.65 -13.54
N ILE A 518 43.65 -5.71 -12.52
CA ILE A 518 42.26 -6.10 -12.68
C ILE A 518 41.51 -4.90 -13.27
N PRO A 519 40.84 -5.04 -14.42
CA PRO A 519 40.04 -3.96 -15.00
C PRO A 519 38.93 -3.52 -14.10
N ASP A 520 38.59 -2.22 -14.16
CA ASP A 520 37.45 -1.68 -13.43
C ASP A 520 36.14 -2.31 -13.93
N ALA A 521 35.28 -2.68 -13.02
CA ALA A 521 34.02 -3.32 -13.31
C ALA A 521 32.93 -2.39 -13.85
N ASN A 522 33.18 -1.07 -13.92
CA ASN A 522 32.22 -0.05 -14.42
C ASN A 522 30.78 -0.25 -13.92
N GLY A 523 30.63 -0.54 -12.63
CA GLY A 523 29.33 -0.77 -12.01
C GLY A 523 28.76 -2.20 -12.12
N ALA A 524 29.40 -3.10 -12.87
CA ALA A 524 29.05 -4.53 -12.89
C ALA A 524 29.59 -5.26 -11.64
N ILE A 525 29.06 -6.44 -11.37
CA ILE A 525 29.53 -7.33 -10.31
C ILE A 525 30.64 -8.22 -10.87
N PRO A 526 31.89 -8.03 -10.47
CA PRO A 526 32.98 -8.86 -10.96
C PRO A 526 32.97 -10.23 -10.26
N ASN A 527 32.99 -11.30 -11.06
CA ASN A 527 33.16 -12.67 -10.62
C ASN A 527 34.47 -13.20 -11.18
N TYR A 528 35.41 -13.52 -10.31
CA TYR A 528 36.74 -13.95 -10.68
C TYR A 528 36.75 -15.46 -10.91
N VAL A 529 37.43 -15.89 -11.96
CA VAL A 529 37.69 -17.31 -12.27
C VAL A 529 39.15 -17.60 -11.98
N GLY A 530 39.39 -18.47 -11.02
CA GLY A 530 40.72 -18.90 -10.61
C GLY A 530 40.99 -20.35 -11.05
N VAL A 531 42.15 -20.60 -11.62
CA VAL A 531 42.67 -21.94 -11.97
C VAL A 531 43.98 -22.17 -11.25
N GLY A 532 43.99 -23.10 -10.29
CA GLY A 532 45.13 -23.30 -9.42
C GLY A 532 45.34 -22.11 -8.49
N ASP A 533 46.47 -21.43 -8.65
CA ASP A 533 46.88 -20.25 -7.84
C ASP A 533 46.73 -18.88 -8.57
N LYS A 534 46.17 -18.91 -9.81
CA LYS A 534 46.06 -17.72 -10.67
C LYS A 534 44.61 -17.40 -11.04
N ILE A 535 44.27 -16.10 -11.03
CA ILE A 535 43.04 -15.59 -11.62
C ILE A 535 43.27 -15.52 -13.15
N VAL A 536 42.45 -16.28 -13.90
CA VAL A 536 42.58 -16.39 -15.35
C VAL A 536 41.60 -15.48 -16.11
N ALA A 537 40.45 -15.15 -15.49
CA ALA A 537 39.47 -14.26 -16.09
C ALA A 537 38.56 -13.60 -15.04
N VAL A 538 37.87 -12.55 -15.47
CA VAL A 538 36.83 -11.87 -14.73
C VAL A 538 35.55 -11.86 -15.56
N LEU A 539 34.47 -12.41 -15.02
CA LEU A 539 33.12 -12.35 -15.57
C LEU A 539 32.37 -11.19 -14.95
N TYR A 540 31.84 -10.30 -15.76
CA TYR A 540 31.09 -9.13 -15.29
C TYR A 540 29.58 -9.44 -15.37
N ALA A 541 28.91 -9.46 -14.23
CA ALA A 541 27.47 -9.63 -14.15
C ALA A 541 26.78 -8.32 -13.81
N MET A 542 25.66 -8.06 -14.42
CA MET A 542 24.82 -6.89 -14.13
C MET A 542 23.36 -7.32 -14.05
N ASP A 543 22.66 -6.74 -13.11
CA ASP A 543 21.19 -6.83 -13.03
C ASP A 543 20.60 -5.67 -13.82
N ASN A 544 20.06 -5.96 -14.99
CA ASN A 544 19.58 -4.95 -15.92
C ASN A 544 18.30 -4.26 -15.41
N PRO A 545 18.17 -2.95 -15.62
CA PRO A 545 16.90 -2.27 -15.41
C PRO A 545 15.78 -2.90 -16.24
N ARG A 546 14.58 -2.97 -15.66
CA ARG A 546 13.38 -3.42 -16.38
C ARG A 546 13.12 -2.53 -17.59
N ALA A 547 12.49 -3.09 -18.62
CA ALA A 547 12.00 -2.30 -19.74
C ALA A 547 11.07 -1.17 -19.21
N ASN A 548 11.12 -0.02 -19.87
CA ASN A 548 10.28 1.15 -19.54
C ASN A 548 10.60 1.91 -18.23
N VAL A 549 11.55 1.51 -17.37
CA VAL A 549 11.87 2.25 -16.13
C VAL A 549 12.16 3.71 -16.39
N ARG A 550 13.07 4.02 -17.33
CA ARG A 550 13.41 5.40 -17.70
C ARG A 550 12.19 6.18 -18.20
N ARG A 551 11.30 5.51 -18.93
CA ARG A 551 10.05 6.10 -19.40
C ARG A 551 9.08 6.38 -18.23
N ALA A 552 9.01 5.47 -17.27
CA ALA A 552 8.19 5.64 -16.06
C ALA A 552 8.69 6.82 -15.21
N ILE A 553 10.01 6.95 -15.00
CA ILE A 553 10.62 8.07 -14.28
C ILE A 553 10.29 9.41 -14.96
N ASN A 554 10.46 9.49 -16.28
CA ASN A 554 10.12 10.70 -17.03
C ASN A 554 8.62 11.03 -16.95
N ALA A 555 7.73 10.02 -16.96
CA ALA A 555 6.31 10.20 -16.81
C ALA A 555 5.96 10.71 -15.40
N LEU A 556 6.60 10.21 -14.34
CA LEU A 556 6.42 10.70 -12.96
C LEU A 556 6.84 12.18 -12.84
N ARG A 557 7.95 12.59 -13.44
CA ARG A 557 8.37 14.00 -13.50
C ARG A 557 7.35 14.88 -14.22
N TYR A 558 6.87 14.43 -15.37
CA TYR A 558 5.81 15.12 -16.11
C TYR A 558 4.53 15.27 -15.29
N ASP A 559 4.21 14.24 -14.49
CA ASP A 559 3.09 14.25 -13.56
C ASP A 559 3.41 14.99 -12.24
N GLY A 560 4.49 15.79 -12.18
CA GLY A 560 4.82 16.74 -11.10
C GLY A 560 5.42 16.09 -9.85
N VAL A 561 6.15 14.97 -9.98
CA VAL A 561 7.07 14.49 -8.94
C VAL A 561 8.33 15.34 -9.01
N GLY A 562 8.70 15.91 -7.87
CA GLY A 562 9.82 16.86 -7.78
C GLY A 562 11.17 16.16 -7.61
N ASP A 563 11.17 15.00 -6.96
CA ASP A 563 12.41 14.28 -6.61
C ASP A 563 12.20 12.77 -6.70
N ILE A 564 13.14 12.07 -7.36
CA ILE A 564 13.11 10.62 -7.56
C ILE A 564 14.50 10.08 -7.19
N GLU A 565 14.59 9.34 -6.09
CA GLU A 565 15.84 8.78 -5.59
C GLU A 565 15.83 7.24 -5.61
N LEU A 566 17.04 6.69 -5.80
CA LEU A 566 17.29 5.25 -5.72
C LEU A 566 17.82 4.88 -4.33
N LEU A 567 17.18 3.92 -3.65
CA LEU A 567 17.68 3.33 -2.40
C LEU A 567 18.17 1.90 -2.66
N THR A 568 19.38 1.57 -2.22
CA THR A 568 19.91 0.22 -2.41
C THR A 568 20.89 -0.20 -1.33
N GLY A 569 20.95 -1.50 -1.04
CA GLY A 569 21.98 -2.12 -0.21
C GLY A 569 23.31 -2.35 -0.94
N ASP A 570 23.35 -2.15 -2.27
CA ASP A 570 24.53 -2.40 -3.08
C ASP A 570 25.63 -1.33 -2.90
N MET A 571 26.80 -1.63 -3.46
CA MET A 571 27.94 -0.71 -3.43
C MET A 571 27.67 0.56 -4.26
N ALA A 572 28.28 1.68 -3.85
CA ALA A 572 28.06 3.00 -4.46
C ALA A 572 28.31 3.02 -5.99
N ALA A 573 29.35 2.34 -6.48
CA ALA A 573 29.63 2.29 -7.92
C ALA A 573 28.50 1.62 -8.73
N GLN A 574 27.89 0.58 -8.19
CA GLN A 574 26.75 -0.12 -8.82
C GLN A 574 25.48 0.73 -8.78
N ALA A 575 25.24 1.40 -7.63
CA ALA A 575 24.10 2.30 -7.46
C ALA A 575 24.19 3.48 -8.43
N GLN A 576 25.38 4.08 -8.57
CA GLN A 576 25.62 5.18 -9.48
C GLN A 576 25.37 4.77 -10.94
N ALA A 577 25.95 3.65 -11.39
CA ALA A 577 25.77 3.17 -12.76
C ALA A 577 24.27 2.97 -13.11
N VAL A 578 23.49 2.38 -12.19
CA VAL A 578 22.06 2.19 -12.41
C VAL A 578 21.32 3.52 -12.35
N ALA A 579 21.63 4.42 -11.41
CA ALA A 579 21.01 5.73 -11.30
C ALA A 579 21.18 6.57 -12.57
N GLU A 580 22.38 6.60 -13.15
CA GLU A 580 22.66 7.28 -14.42
C GLU A 580 21.90 6.62 -15.60
N MET A 581 21.86 5.28 -15.63
CA MET A 581 21.17 4.54 -16.69
C MET A 581 19.67 4.80 -16.71
N VAL A 582 19.01 4.82 -15.54
CA VAL A 582 17.56 5.03 -15.44
C VAL A 582 17.19 6.51 -15.36
N GLY A 583 18.13 7.37 -14.94
CA GLY A 583 17.97 8.82 -14.93
C GLY A 583 17.21 9.33 -13.72
N VAL A 584 17.43 8.80 -12.51
CA VAL A 584 16.94 9.35 -11.24
C VAL A 584 17.74 10.57 -10.80
N ASP A 585 17.24 11.34 -9.82
CA ASP A 585 17.85 12.59 -9.36
C ASP A 585 18.99 12.36 -8.37
N GLY A 586 18.91 11.25 -7.60
CA GLY A 586 19.92 10.88 -6.60
C GLY A 586 19.90 9.38 -6.29
N TYR A 587 20.89 8.95 -5.50
CA TYR A 587 20.93 7.60 -4.98
C TYR A 587 21.55 7.54 -3.59
N GLN A 588 21.11 6.58 -2.79
CA GLN A 588 21.72 6.23 -1.50
C GLN A 588 22.07 4.73 -1.55
N ALA A 589 23.36 4.42 -1.31
CA ALA A 589 23.92 3.08 -1.45
C ALA A 589 24.29 2.50 -0.09
N GLN A 590 24.53 1.17 -0.04
CA GLN A 590 24.95 0.42 1.15
C GLN A 590 24.00 0.56 2.34
N LEU A 591 22.69 0.71 2.07
CA LEU A 591 21.67 0.87 3.08
C LEU A 591 21.18 -0.48 3.62
N LEU A 592 21.10 -0.58 4.92
CA LEU A 592 20.34 -1.64 5.59
C LEU A 592 18.83 -1.35 5.52
N PRO A 593 17.96 -2.36 5.71
CA PRO A 593 16.51 -2.16 5.69
C PRO A 593 16.00 -1.04 6.62
N GLU A 594 16.55 -0.94 7.83
CA GLU A 594 16.22 0.11 8.80
C GLU A 594 16.64 1.49 8.30
N GLN A 595 17.79 1.60 7.64
CA GLN A 595 18.29 2.85 7.10
C GLN A 595 17.47 3.34 5.90
N LYS A 596 16.89 2.43 5.10
CA LYS A 596 15.92 2.79 4.07
C LYS A 596 14.66 3.41 4.69
N ALA A 597 14.17 2.84 5.81
CA ALA A 597 13.06 3.39 6.55
C ALA A 597 13.38 4.78 7.17
N GLU A 598 14.59 4.96 7.68
CA GLU A 598 15.06 6.26 8.17
C GLU A 598 15.11 7.32 7.06
N ALA A 599 15.53 6.95 5.84
CA ALA A 599 15.52 7.85 4.68
C ALA A 599 14.09 8.32 4.35
N VAL A 600 13.10 7.43 4.37
CA VAL A 600 11.68 7.77 4.21
C VAL A 600 11.25 8.78 5.26
N LEU A 601 11.48 8.47 6.54
CA LEU A 601 11.07 9.32 7.66
C LEU A 601 11.75 10.70 7.63
N LYS A 602 13.02 10.75 7.25
CA LYS A 602 13.76 12.01 7.10
C LYS A 602 13.11 12.93 6.06
N LEU A 603 12.71 12.39 4.90
CA LEU A 603 12.05 13.17 3.87
C LEU A 603 10.65 13.65 4.31
N GLN A 604 9.91 12.79 5.04
CA GLN A 604 8.61 13.17 5.61
C GLN A 604 8.74 14.29 6.65
N THR A 605 9.80 14.29 7.48
CA THR A 605 10.03 15.36 8.46
C THR A 605 10.35 16.69 7.78
N GLN A 606 10.89 16.66 6.56
CA GLN A 606 11.11 17.85 5.72
C GLN A 606 9.81 18.35 5.04
N GLY A 607 8.69 17.64 5.22
CA GLY A 607 7.39 18.02 4.66
C GLY A 607 7.11 17.42 3.29
N ASN A 608 7.91 16.46 2.84
CA ASN A 608 7.68 15.75 1.59
C ASN A 608 6.60 14.68 1.74
N GLY A 609 5.76 14.53 0.73
CA GLY A 609 4.90 13.36 0.58
C GLY A 609 5.68 12.28 -0.14
N VAL A 610 5.95 11.17 0.54
CA VAL A 610 6.89 10.14 0.08
C VAL A 610 6.15 8.90 -0.39
N VAL A 611 6.42 8.49 -1.62
CA VAL A 611 6.06 7.17 -2.17
C VAL A 611 7.30 6.29 -2.15
N MET A 612 7.23 5.13 -1.51
CA MET A 612 8.28 4.10 -1.57
C MET A 612 7.82 2.96 -2.46
N VAL A 613 8.67 2.56 -3.42
CA VAL A 613 8.43 1.42 -4.31
C VAL A 613 9.50 0.37 -4.06
N GLY A 614 9.09 -0.84 -3.74
CA GLY A 614 9.99 -1.95 -3.40
C GLY A 614 9.43 -3.31 -3.76
N ASP A 615 10.19 -4.39 -3.49
CA ASP A 615 9.75 -5.77 -3.69
C ASP A 615 9.00 -6.35 -2.48
N GLY A 616 9.03 -5.67 -1.34
CA GLY A 616 8.31 -6.01 -0.11
C GLY A 616 9.00 -7.00 0.81
N ILE A 617 10.15 -7.57 0.46
CA ILE A 617 10.88 -8.50 1.34
C ILE A 617 11.88 -7.72 2.19
N ASN A 618 12.81 -7.04 1.53
CA ASN A 618 13.86 -6.27 2.21
C ASN A 618 13.41 -4.86 2.59
N ASP A 619 12.40 -4.35 1.90
CA ASP A 619 11.94 -2.97 2.02
C ASP A 619 10.67 -2.84 2.87
N ALA A 620 10.20 -3.94 3.49
CA ALA A 620 8.97 -3.94 4.29
C ALA A 620 8.90 -2.79 5.32
N PRO A 621 9.97 -2.45 6.07
CA PRO A 621 9.94 -1.30 6.97
C PRO A 621 9.79 0.03 6.22
N ALA A 622 10.50 0.24 5.12
CA ALA A 622 10.44 1.47 4.33
C ALA A 622 9.07 1.65 3.67
N LEU A 623 8.48 0.56 3.14
CA LEU A 623 7.12 0.54 2.58
C LEU A 623 6.08 0.91 3.64
N ALA A 624 6.20 0.35 4.85
CA ALA A 624 5.24 0.59 5.93
C ALA A 624 5.27 2.03 6.48
N TYR A 625 6.43 2.69 6.42
CA TYR A 625 6.59 4.07 6.91
C TYR A 625 6.31 5.13 5.85
N ALA A 626 6.36 4.81 4.56
CA ALA A 626 6.03 5.75 3.50
C ALA A 626 4.58 6.25 3.59
N ASP A 627 4.27 7.40 3.01
CA ASP A 627 2.90 7.86 2.86
C ASP A 627 2.11 6.90 1.94
N VAL A 628 2.79 6.35 0.93
CA VAL A 628 2.29 5.25 0.10
C VAL A 628 3.41 4.27 -0.15
N GLY A 629 3.28 3.07 0.41
CA GLY A 629 4.15 1.94 0.11
C GLY A 629 3.60 1.14 -1.07
N ILE A 630 4.38 1.02 -2.14
CA ILE A 630 4.01 0.28 -3.36
C ILE A 630 4.91 -0.95 -3.50
N SER A 631 4.33 -2.14 -3.53
CA SER A 631 5.05 -3.32 -3.99
C SER A 631 4.85 -3.53 -5.48
N LEU A 632 5.96 -3.76 -6.20
CA LEU A 632 5.98 -3.97 -7.64
C LEU A 632 6.52 -5.36 -7.97
N GLY A 633 5.76 -6.12 -8.73
CA GLY A 633 6.19 -7.39 -9.30
C GLY A 633 5.16 -8.51 -9.20
N SER A 634 5.16 -9.39 -10.20
CA SER A 634 4.29 -10.58 -10.29
C SER A 634 4.58 -11.63 -9.20
N LYS A 635 5.72 -11.51 -8.51
CA LYS A 635 6.16 -12.38 -7.41
C LYS A 635 5.98 -11.71 -6.05
N SER A 636 5.04 -10.76 -5.92
CA SER A 636 4.76 -10.14 -4.62
C SER A 636 4.55 -11.21 -3.56
N THR A 637 5.50 -11.28 -2.63
CA THR A 637 5.44 -12.23 -1.51
C THR A 637 4.28 -11.87 -0.58
N ASP A 638 3.86 -12.83 0.22
CA ASP A 638 2.83 -12.59 1.24
C ASP A 638 3.16 -11.39 2.13
N ILE A 639 4.45 -11.21 2.44
CA ILE A 639 4.97 -10.09 3.23
C ILE A 639 4.77 -8.77 2.47
N ALA A 640 5.07 -8.74 1.17
CA ALA A 640 4.86 -7.54 0.35
C ALA A 640 3.38 -7.15 0.27
N MET A 641 2.51 -8.15 0.10
CA MET A 641 1.06 -7.94 0.12
C MET A 641 0.57 -7.43 1.49
N GLU A 642 1.19 -7.80 2.59
CA GLU A 642 0.77 -7.38 3.92
C GLU A 642 1.29 -5.98 4.29
N THR A 643 2.53 -5.67 3.93
CA THR A 643 3.23 -4.44 4.36
C THR A 643 3.02 -3.23 3.45
N SER A 644 2.75 -3.43 2.15
CA SER A 644 2.53 -2.32 1.21
C SER A 644 1.07 -1.86 1.21
N ASP A 645 0.84 -0.59 0.88
CA ASP A 645 -0.48 0.04 0.76
C ASP A 645 -1.10 -0.17 -0.63
N VAL A 646 -0.23 -0.33 -1.61
CA VAL A 646 -0.57 -0.62 -3.01
C VAL A 646 0.27 -1.79 -3.49
N VAL A 647 -0.38 -2.75 -4.15
CA VAL A 647 0.28 -3.91 -4.76
C VAL A 647 0.07 -3.87 -6.26
N ILE A 648 1.15 -3.85 -7.02
CA ILE A 648 1.14 -3.91 -8.47
C ILE A 648 1.59 -5.31 -8.89
N ASN A 649 0.64 -6.13 -9.35
CA ASN A 649 0.89 -7.52 -9.73
C ASN A 649 1.50 -7.68 -11.14
N ARG A 650 2.12 -6.63 -11.66
CA ARG A 650 2.78 -6.60 -12.95
C ARG A 650 4.24 -6.23 -12.80
N ASP A 651 5.07 -6.78 -13.67
CA ASP A 651 6.49 -6.44 -13.78
C ASP A 651 6.75 -5.19 -14.64
N ASP A 652 5.77 -4.28 -14.75
CA ASP A 652 5.86 -3.06 -15.57
C ASP A 652 5.90 -1.78 -14.70
N PRO A 653 7.03 -1.08 -14.64
CA PRO A 653 7.18 0.17 -13.90
C PRO A 653 6.24 1.30 -14.37
N MET A 654 5.70 1.24 -15.60
CA MET A 654 4.75 2.22 -16.12
C MET A 654 3.44 2.26 -15.33
N MET A 655 3.14 1.22 -14.56
CA MET A 655 1.96 1.19 -13.70
C MET A 655 2.02 2.25 -12.58
N ILE A 656 3.21 2.68 -12.16
CA ILE A 656 3.37 3.68 -11.09
C ILE A 656 2.86 5.06 -11.55
N PRO A 657 3.32 5.65 -12.69
CA PRO A 657 2.75 6.89 -13.19
C PRO A 657 1.28 6.74 -13.63
N GLU A 658 0.84 5.59 -14.13
CA GLU A 658 -0.58 5.35 -14.42
C GLU A 658 -1.45 5.41 -13.16
N LEU A 659 -0.98 4.82 -12.06
CA LEU A 659 -1.65 4.91 -10.76
C LEU A 659 -1.75 6.37 -10.29
N ARG A 660 -0.67 7.14 -10.45
CA ARG A 660 -0.68 8.57 -10.10
C ARG A 660 -1.69 9.37 -10.93
N ARG A 661 -1.82 9.09 -12.21
CA ARG A 661 -2.84 9.72 -13.08
C ARG A 661 -4.26 9.32 -12.70
N LEU A 662 -4.46 8.07 -12.29
CA LEU A 662 -5.76 7.61 -11.77
C LEU A 662 -6.11 8.31 -10.45
N ALA A 663 -5.12 8.67 -9.64
CA ALA A 663 -5.28 9.34 -8.36
C ALA A 663 -5.55 10.85 -8.48
N ARG A 664 -5.23 11.46 -9.61
CA ARG A 664 -5.50 12.87 -9.95
C ARG A 664 -6.84 13.05 -10.63
#